data_7cc69f45e25d6c809d765aa7ab5f5c97
#
_entry.id   7cc69f45e25d6c809d765aa7ab5f5c97
#
_cell.length_a   1.000
_cell.length_b   1.000
_cell.length_c   1.000
_cell.angle_alpha   90.00
_cell.angle_beta   90.00
_cell.angle_gamma   90.00
#
_symmetry.space_group_name_H-M   'P 1'
#
loop_
_entity.id
_entity.type
_entity.pdbx_description
1 polymer ?
#
loop_
_entity_poly.entity_id
_entity_poly.type
_entity_poly.pdbx_seq_one_letter_code
_entity_poly.pdbx_strand_id
1 'polypeptide(L)'
;MQAFDAVTLVEATSRRDEAVAIALRLRQAAETGQTAALVTSDRVLSRQVTAALDRWSILPDDSAGTPLHLTPPGRFLRHVAALFQGETSAATLLELLKHPLCHSAHGRNTHLLLTRDLELHLRRHGPAFPGMHDLQRWADKHSDPSANGWVGWIDSTLLGQRRTEEIALSLWVTTHIDLAGRIAAGPHRDPAERDSVHSEPAQSDSAQSDADQSDSAQNTGGLWERKAGQKALEIVLELTEHASLGGNLSAGDYGGLFTAVLARGEVRDRDAPHPNILIWGTLEARVQGADLLILAGLNEGSWPEMPTPDPWLNRALRDQAGLLLPERRIGLSAHDFQQAIAAPEVWLTRSTRSDDAETVPSRWLNRLLNLLSGLPNQQGPETITALQKRGANWLAMAAQLDATKPVPAAPRPAPQPPISSRPKQLSVTEIKRLIRDPYAIYAKHVLRLRPLDSLEKTPDPLLRGIVIHDILETFCRVVQADPGHLSTRIMLDISADKLQQDVPWAATRALWYARIARTADWFVSGEADRLALAQPVEFEVKARATLADLGFSLTAKADRIDLAADGRAYIYDYKTGLPPSPSEQRYFDKQLLLEAAMAENGDFEGLGPVSVAEAIYIGLGSKPVTTAAPLDDEPPMQVWEAFHALIKAYQDPAQGYTARRAMQSDKTPSDYDQLARFGEWDVTIPATVQMVKP
;
A
#
# COMPACT_ATOMS: atom_id res chain seq x y z
N MET A 1 28.39 34.80 32.56
CA MET A 1 27.73 33.66 31.89
C MET A 1 26.59 33.01 32.67
N GLN A 2 26.32 33.45 33.88
CA GLN A 2 25.18 32.97 34.69
C GLN A 2 23.82 32.99 33.94
N ALA A 3 23.62 33.95 33.02
CA ALA A 3 22.41 34.05 32.22
C ALA A 3 22.12 32.80 31.30
N PHE A 4 23.13 31.94 31.10
CA PHE A 4 23.01 30.74 30.27
C PHE A 4 22.99 29.44 31.08
N ASP A 5 22.96 29.50 32.40
CA ASP A 5 22.94 28.28 33.22
C ASP A 5 21.64 27.48 33.03
N ALA A 6 20.54 28.16 32.72
CA ALA A 6 19.22 27.56 32.46
C ALA A 6 18.95 27.33 30.94
N VAL A 7 19.95 27.48 30.07
CA VAL A 7 19.83 27.25 28.63
C VAL A 7 20.42 25.88 28.25
N THR A 8 19.76 25.12 27.44
CA THR A 8 20.22 23.81 26.93
C THR A 8 20.19 23.84 25.40
N LEU A 9 21.28 23.36 24.73
CA LEU A 9 21.32 23.21 23.29
C LEU A 9 21.33 21.73 22.91
N VAL A 10 20.30 21.30 22.18
CA VAL A 10 20.12 19.93 21.70
C VAL A 10 20.33 19.91 20.19
N GLU A 11 21.41 19.29 19.72
CA GLU A 11 21.72 19.08 18.32
C GLU A 11 21.58 17.59 18.00
N ALA A 12 20.37 17.18 17.59
CA ALA A 12 20.03 15.80 17.31
C ALA A 12 20.51 15.37 15.91
N THR A 13 20.81 14.09 15.72
CA THR A 13 21.22 13.56 14.42
C THR A 13 20.06 13.50 13.42
N SER A 14 18.84 13.33 13.92
CA SER A 14 17.62 13.30 13.11
C SER A 14 16.49 14.08 13.77
N ARG A 15 15.46 14.43 12.98
CA ARG A 15 14.23 15.05 13.50
C ARG A 15 13.51 14.13 14.51
N ARG A 16 13.59 12.80 14.32
CA ARG A 16 13.03 11.82 15.26
C ARG A 16 13.74 11.89 16.62
N ASP A 17 15.06 11.92 16.63
CA ASP A 17 15.85 12.00 17.87
C ASP A 17 15.58 13.32 18.60
N GLU A 18 15.45 14.43 17.84
CA GLU A 18 15.05 15.73 18.37
C GLU A 18 13.66 15.62 19.06
N ALA A 19 12.67 15.02 18.37
CA ALA A 19 11.31 14.86 18.90
C ALA A 19 11.28 14.00 20.18
N VAL A 20 12.06 12.92 20.25
CA VAL A 20 12.12 12.05 21.43
C VAL A 20 12.79 12.77 22.61
N ALA A 21 13.88 13.52 22.39
CA ALA A 21 14.53 14.31 23.42
C ALA A 21 13.59 15.39 23.99
N ILE A 22 12.86 16.10 23.13
CA ILE A 22 11.83 17.08 23.52
C ILE A 22 10.72 16.39 24.33
N ALA A 23 10.21 15.25 23.87
CA ALA A 23 9.13 14.54 24.57
C ALA A 23 9.56 14.05 25.95
N LEU A 24 10.82 13.59 26.13
CA LEU A 24 11.37 13.24 27.44
C LEU A 24 11.41 14.44 28.39
N ARG A 25 11.81 15.61 27.90
CA ARG A 25 11.85 16.83 28.72
C ARG A 25 10.44 17.33 29.08
N LEU A 26 9.48 17.26 28.13
CA LEU A 26 8.08 17.59 28.38
C LEU A 26 7.45 16.62 29.38
N ARG A 27 7.76 15.33 29.31
CA ARG A 27 7.36 14.36 30.31
C ARG A 27 7.89 14.71 31.69
N GLN A 28 9.16 15.07 31.83
CA GLN A 28 9.72 15.52 33.12
C GLN A 28 8.96 16.74 33.62
N ALA A 29 8.65 17.72 32.77
CA ALA A 29 7.87 18.89 33.13
C ALA A 29 6.48 18.50 33.66
N ALA A 30 5.80 17.55 33.01
CA ALA A 30 4.52 17.03 33.44
C ALA A 30 4.60 16.37 34.83
N GLU A 31 5.65 15.55 35.09
CA GLU A 31 5.88 14.88 36.36
C GLU A 31 6.19 15.87 37.49
N THR A 32 6.88 16.98 37.21
CA THR A 32 7.24 18.00 38.19
C THR A 32 6.19 19.11 38.36
N GLY A 33 5.11 19.08 37.55
CA GLY A 33 4.07 20.14 37.56
C GLY A 33 4.55 21.45 36.91
N GLN A 34 5.67 21.46 36.18
CA GLN A 34 6.21 22.62 35.50
C GLN A 34 5.40 22.91 34.22
N THR A 35 5.08 24.18 33.99
CA THR A 35 4.45 24.60 32.73
C THR A 35 5.53 24.66 31.63
N ALA A 36 5.34 23.88 30.57
CA ALA A 36 6.28 23.77 29.48
C ALA A 36 5.61 23.99 28.13
N ALA A 37 6.21 24.83 27.29
CA ALA A 37 5.70 25.09 25.93
C ALA A 37 6.75 24.77 24.87
N LEU A 38 6.37 23.91 23.93
CA LEU A 38 7.08 23.68 22.68
C LEU A 38 6.71 24.78 21.68
N VAL A 39 7.68 25.56 21.24
CA VAL A 39 7.49 26.64 20.27
C VAL A 39 8.12 26.23 18.95
N THR A 40 7.31 25.99 17.92
CA THR A 40 7.79 25.61 16.60
C THR A 40 6.82 26.00 15.49
N SER A 41 7.35 26.36 14.32
CA SER A 41 6.60 26.48 13.07
C SER A 41 6.56 25.16 12.29
N ASP A 42 7.41 24.17 12.64
CA ASP A 42 7.48 22.87 11.98
C ASP A 42 6.36 21.93 12.46
N ARG A 43 5.30 21.82 11.65
CA ARG A 43 4.15 20.95 11.92
C ARG A 43 4.50 19.45 11.91
N VAL A 44 5.57 19.05 11.21
CA VAL A 44 6.02 17.66 11.22
C VAL A 44 6.66 17.34 12.55
N LEU A 45 7.53 18.23 13.04
CA LEU A 45 8.18 18.07 14.34
C LEU A 45 7.14 18.06 15.48
N SER A 46 6.16 19.01 15.49
CA SER A 46 5.12 19.03 16.52
C SER A 46 4.32 17.72 16.57
N ARG A 47 3.95 17.15 15.43
CA ARG A 47 3.26 15.86 15.36
C ARG A 47 4.15 14.70 15.84
N GLN A 48 5.45 14.70 15.53
CA GLN A 48 6.38 13.68 16.02
C GLN A 48 6.55 13.76 17.55
N VAL A 49 6.61 14.97 18.11
CA VAL A 49 6.64 15.17 19.57
C VAL A 49 5.35 14.67 20.22
N THR A 50 4.19 15.02 19.67
CA THR A 50 2.89 14.53 20.16
C THR A 50 2.82 13.00 20.12
N ALA A 51 3.24 12.38 19.01
CA ALA A 51 3.30 10.93 18.90
C ALA A 51 4.29 10.28 19.88
N ALA A 52 5.41 10.94 20.18
CA ALA A 52 6.34 10.45 21.19
C ALA A 52 5.80 10.55 22.61
N LEU A 53 5.00 11.59 22.91
CA LEU A 53 4.31 11.78 24.21
C LEU A 53 3.19 10.77 24.44
N ASP A 54 2.57 10.24 23.38
CA ASP A 54 1.51 9.22 23.46
C ASP A 54 1.98 7.95 24.18
N ARG A 55 3.29 7.63 24.14
CA ARG A 55 3.91 6.55 24.92
C ARG A 55 3.60 6.65 26.42
N TRP A 56 3.36 7.86 26.94
CA TRP A 56 3.06 8.13 28.33
C TRP A 56 1.64 8.66 28.55
N SER A 57 0.79 8.54 27.51
CA SER A 57 -0.59 9.06 27.54
C SER A 57 -0.67 10.57 27.86
N ILE A 58 0.34 11.34 27.45
CA ILE A 58 0.37 12.79 27.58
C ILE A 58 -0.11 13.39 26.26
N LEU A 59 -1.28 14.02 26.28
CA LEU A 59 -1.83 14.77 25.17
C LEU A 59 -1.52 16.26 25.35
N PRO A 60 -0.63 16.89 24.55
CA PRO A 60 -0.33 18.30 24.69
C PRO A 60 -1.49 19.19 24.19
N ASP A 61 -1.65 20.39 24.75
CA ASP A 61 -2.56 21.41 24.18
C ASP A 61 -1.87 22.11 23.00
N ASP A 62 -2.19 21.67 21.78
CA ASP A 62 -1.69 22.28 20.55
C ASP A 62 -2.57 23.49 20.17
N SER A 63 -1.96 24.69 20.20
CA SER A 63 -2.64 25.94 19.88
C SER A 63 -3.18 25.99 18.44
N ALA A 64 -2.56 25.28 17.55
CA ALA A 64 -2.97 25.26 16.16
C ALA A 64 -4.11 24.26 15.88
N GLY A 65 -4.32 23.29 16.76
CA GLY A 65 -5.32 22.27 16.56
C GLY A 65 -5.03 21.34 15.36
N THR A 66 -6.03 20.53 15.03
CA THR A 66 -5.97 19.63 13.87
C THR A 66 -6.66 20.29 12.67
N PRO A 67 -6.00 20.42 11.51
CA PRO A 67 -6.65 20.89 10.29
C PRO A 67 -7.88 20.03 9.97
N LEU A 68 -9.03 20.68 9.72
CA LEU A 68 -10.32 19.99 9.56
C LEU A 68 -10.28 18.93 8.46
N HIS A 69 -9.61 19.20 7.34
CA HIS A 69 -9.51 18.27 6.22
C HIS A 69 -8.75 16.95 6.55
N LEU A 70 -8.02 16.92 7.68
CA LEU A 70 -7.32 15.72 8.19
C LEU A 70 -8.12 14.97 9.27
N THR A 71 -9.18 15.58 9.79
CA THR A 71 -10.08 14.94 10.76
C THR A 71 -10.93 13.84 10.10
N PRO A 72 -11.53 12.91 10.86
CA PRO A 72 -12.42 11.90 10.29
C PRO A 72 -13.52 12.49 9.39
N PRO A 73 -14.35 13.48 9.79
CA PRO A 73 -15.35 14.03 8.89
C PRO A 73 -14.74 14.73 7.66
N GLY A 74 -13.64 15.44 7.81
CA GLY A 74 -12.97 16.09 6.69
C GLY A 74 -12.43 15.10 5.66
N ARG A 75 -11.80 14.00 6.10
CA ARG A 75 -11.35 12.91 5.21
C ARG A 75 -12.52 12.21 4.55
N PHE A 76 -13.56 11.89 5.30
CA PHE A 76 -14.76 11.24 4.78
C PHE A 76 -15.40 12.05 3.63
N LEU A 77 -15.64 13.33 3.84
CA LEU A 77 -16.20 14.22 2.83
C LEU A 77 -15.29 14.28 1.57
N ARG A 78 -13.98 14.35 1.75
CA ARG A 78 -13.05 14.34 0.61
C ARG A 78 -13.08 13.03 -0.18
N HIS A 79 -13.19 11.87 0.51
CA HIS A 79 -13.33 10.57 -0.13
C HIS A 79 -14.66 10.47 -0.91
N VAL A 80 -15.74 11.02 -0.37
CA VAL A 80 -17.03 11.07 -1.10
C VAL A 80 -16.92 11.97 -2.33
N ALA A 81 -16.28 13.15 -2.24
CA ALA A 81 -16.05 14.02 -3.39
C ALA A 81 -15.21 13.34 -4.50
N ALA A 82 -14.28 12.46 -4.12
CA ALA A 82 -13.45 11.71 -5.07
C ALA A 82 -14.25 10.71 -5.92
N LEU A 83 -15.41 10.21 -5.44
CA LEU A 83 -16.28 9.33 -6.22
C LEU A 83 -16.81 9.98 -7.50
N PHE A 84 -16.91 11.30 -7.55
CA PHE A 84 -17.38 12.03 -8.73
C PHE A 84 -16.33 12.10 -9.84
N GLN A 85 -15.04 11.91 -9.52
CA GLN A 85 -13.92 12.16 -10.44
C GLN A 85 -13.60 10.98 -11.35
N GLY A 86 -13.89 9.76 -10.92
CA GLY A 86 -13.52 8.55 -11.65
C GLY A 86 -14.38 7.34 -11.35
N GLU A 87 -14.07 6.23 -11.98
CA GLU A 87 -14.67 4.94 -11.63
C GLU A 87 -14.17 4.50 -10.25
N THR A 88 -15.09 3.94 -9.47
CA THR A 88 -14.78 3.47 -8.12
C THR A 88 -13.91 2.21 -8.18
N SER A 89 -12.62 2.34 -7.85
CA SER A 89 -11.73 1.20 -7.74
C SER A 89 -12.03 0.36 -6.50
N ALA A 90 -11.56 -0.89 -6.48
CA ALA A 90 -11.66 -1.75 -5.29
C ALA A 90 -11.00 -1.09 -4.05
N ALA A 91 -9.91 -0.35 -4.23
CA ALA A 91 -9.24 0.39 -3.15
C ALA A 91 -10.12 1.52 -2.62
N THR A 92 -10.64 2.38 -3.50
CA THR A 92 -11.52 3.50 -3.13
C THR A 92 -12.80 3.01 -2.43
N LEU A 93 -13.39 1.92 -2.94
CA LEU A 93 -14.56 1.30 -2.33
C LEU A 93 -14.27 0.86 -0.90
N LEU A 94 -13.20 0.12 -0.68
CA LEU A 94 -12.85 -0.39 0.65
C LEU A 94 -12.36 0.69 1.60
N GLU A 95 -11.72 1.74 1.11
CA GLU A 95 -11.32 2.90 1.89
C GLU A 95 -12.53 3.59 2.51
N LEU A 96 -13.59 3.79 1.72
CA LEU A 96 -14.86 4.33 2.21
C LEU A 96 -15.58 3.35 3.13
N LEU A 97 -15.73 2.08 2.77
CA LEU A 97 -16.41 1.08 3.60
C LEU A 97 -15.75 0.89 4.97
N LYS A 98 -14.43 0.99 5.06
CA LYS A 98 -13.68 0.91 6.32
C LYS A 98 -13.67 2.22 7.11
N HIS A 99 -14.09 3.33 6.50
CA HIS A 99 -14.04 4.63 7.16
C HIS A 99 -14.90 4.66 8.43
N PRO A 100 -14.45 5.25 9.56
CA PRO A 100 -15.21 5.27 10.81
C PRO A 100 -16.63 5.83 10.68
N LEU A 101 -16.84 6.77 9.79
CA LEU A 101 -18.14 7.43 9.58
C LEU A 101 -19.03 6.75 8.52
N CYS A 102 -18.52 5.76 7.80
CA CYS A 102 -19.34 4.99 6.86
C CYS A 102 -20.26 4.04 7.64
N HIS A 103 -21.55 4.00 7.31
CA HIS A 103 -22.52 3.14 7.96
C HIS A 103 -22.48 3.24 9.50
N SER A 104 -22.49 4.48 10.01
CA SER A 104 -22.26 4.75 11.44
C SER A 104 -23.54 4.85 12.27
N ALA A 105 -24.70 4.92 11.66
CA ALA A 105 -25.97 5.05 12.40
C ALA A 105 -26.38 3.76 13.11
N HIS A 106 -26.28 2.59 12.47
CA HIS A 106 -26.70 1.31 13.05
C HIS A 106 -25.99 0.13 12.35
N GLY A 107 -26.02 -1.07 12.93
CA GLY A 107 -25.53 -2.31 12.28
C GLY A 107 -24.05 -2.33 11.89
N ARG A 108 -23.22 -1.48 12.46
CA ARG A 108 -21.82 -1.30 12.06
C ARG A 108 -20.99 -2.58 12.17
N ASN A 109 -21.24 -3.45 13.14
CA ASN A 109 -20.49 -4.69 13.28
C ASN A 109 -20.71 -5.62 12.07
N THR A 110 -21.96 -5.81 11.65
CA THR A 110 -22.30 -6.57 10.45
C THR A 110 -21.68 -5.95 9.21
N HIS A 111 -21.76 -4.63 9.06
CA HIS A 111 -21.11 -3.90 7.97
C HIS A 111 -19.59 -4.19 7.90
N LEU A 112 -18.87 -4.16 9.03
CA LEU A 112 -17.43 -4.42 9.07
C LEU A 112 -17.09 -5.88 8.76
N LEU A 113 -17.93 -6.84 9.17
CA LEU A 113 -17.77 -8.26 8.81
C LEU A 113 -17.95 -8.46 7.31
N LEU A 114 -19.04 -7.95 6.74
CA LEU A 114 -19.29 -8.00 5.29
C LEU A 114 -18.16 -7.31 4.49
N THR A 115 -17.67 -6.17 4.98
CA THR A 115 -16.54 -5.45 4.36
C THR A 115 -15.26 -6.30 4.34
N ARG A 116 -14.95 -7.05 5.42
CA ARG A 116 -13.78 -7.93 5.47
C ARG A 116 -13.89 -9.09 4.50
N ASP A 117 -15.07 -9.71 4.43
CA ASP A 117 -15.29 -10.84 3.54
C ASP A 117 -15.29 -10.39 2.08
N LEU A 118 -15.89 -9.24 1.78
CA LEU A 118 -15.80 -8.62 0.45
C LEU A 118 -14.35 -8.28 0.08
N GLU A 119 -13.55 -7.73 1.00
CA GLU A 119 -12.13 -7.45 0.74
C GLU A 119 -11.38 -8.72 0.33
N LEU A 120 -11.56 -9.83 1.05
CA LEU A 120 -10.92 -11.10 0.72
C LEU A 120 -11.36 -11.61 -0.66
N HIS A 121 -12.63 -11.43 -1.00
CA HIS A 121 -13.13 -11.78 -2.32
C HIS A 121 -12.52 -10.91 -3.42
N LEU A 122 -12.53 -9.58 -3.25
CA LEU A 122 -12.00 -8.64 -4.23
C LEU A 122 -10.50 -8.85 -4.47
N ARG A 123 -9.73 -9.13 -3.42
CA ARG A 123 -8.30 -9.45 -3.56
C ARG A 123 -8.07 -10.69 -4.42
N ARG A 124 -8.84 -11.75 -4.19
CA ARG A 124 -8.66 -13.04 -4.87
C ARG A 124 -9.25 -13.08 -6.27
N HIS A 125 -10.45 -12.55 -6.43
CA HIS A 125 -11.29 -12.78 -7.60
C HIS A 125 -11.92 -11.52 -8.21
N GLY A 126 -11.78 -10.36 -7.53
CA GLY A 126 -12.42 -9.13 -7.98
C GLY A 126 -11.67 -8.46 -9.12
N PRO A 127 -12.38 -7.72 -9.99
CA PRO A 127 -11.78 -6.83 -10.97
C PRO A 127 -11.17 -5.58 -10.29
N ALA A 128 -10.38 -4.81 -11.05
CA ALA A 128 -9.81 -3.54 -10.58
C ALA A 128 -10.90 -2.49 -10.24
N PHE A 129 -11.97 -2.50 -11.02
CA PHE A 129 -13.15 -1.63 -10.88
C PHE A 129 -14.38 -2.52 -10.72
N PRO A 130 -14.76 -2.90 -9.48
CA PRO A 130 -15.89 -3.77 -9.24
C PRO A 130 -17.20 -3.05 -9.54
N GLY A 131 -18.02 -3.66 -10.39
CA GLY A 131 -19.38 -3.21 -10.68
C GLY A 131 -20.43 -3.96 -9.88
N MET A 132 -21.71 -3.54 -10.02
CA MET A 132 -22.84 -4.18 -9.35
C MET A 132 -22.88 -5.71 -9.59
N HIS A 133 -22.64 -6.15 -10.83
CA HIS A 133 -22.63 -7.57 -11.18
C HIS A 133 -21.60 -8.39 -10.40
N ASP A 134 -20.41 -7.83 -10.16
CA ASP A 134 -19.34 -8.52 -9.42
C ASP A 134 -19.70 -8.65 -7.94
N LEU A 135 -20.22 -7.56 -7.37
CA LEU A 135 -20.66 -7.54 -5.97
C LEU A 135 -21.86 -8.45 -5.73
N GLN A 136 -22.83 -8.48 -6.67
CA GLN A 136 -24.00 -9.34 -6.57
C GLN A 136 -23.61 -10.82 -6.62
N ARG A 137 -22.72 -11.24 -7.53
CA ARG A 137 -22.19 -12.60 -7.58
C ARG A 137 -21.51 -13.04 -6.27
N TRP A 138 -20.90 -12.11 -5.55
CA TRP A 138 -20.35 -12.38 -4.23
C TRP A 138 -21.48 -12.51 -3.20
N ALA A 139 -22.44 -11.59 -3.16
CA ALA A 139 -23.54 -11.58 -2.21
C ALA A 139 -24.41 -12.84 -2.33
N ASP A 140 -24.69 -13.31 -3.56
CA ASP A 140 -25.49 -14.51 -3.82
C ASP A 140 -24.87 -15.80 -3.26
N LYS A 141 -23.56 -15.80 -3.05
CA LYS A 141 -22.81 -16.93 -2.47
C LYS A 141 -22.53 -16.74 -0.97
N HIS A 142 -22.85 -15.56 -0.43
CA HIS A 142 -22.57 -15.25 0.96
C HIS A 142 -23.63 -15.89 1.88
N SER A 143 -23.19 -16.38 3.05
CA SER A 143 -24.08 -17.05 4.01
C SER A 143 -25.01 -16.11 4.78
N ASP A 144 -24.63 -14.83 4.89
CA ASP A 144 -25.45 -13.81 5.57
C ASP A 144 -26.48 -13.24 4.60
N PRO A 145 -27.80 -13.37 4.88
CA PRO A 145 -28.86 -12.88 4.00
C PRO A 145 -28.87 -11.34 3.86
N SER A 146 -28.27 -10.60 4.79
CA SER A 146 -28.17 -9.14 4.71
C SER A 146 -27.23 -8.66 3.62
N ALA A 147 -26.35 -9.53 3.07
CA ALA A 147 -25.37 -9.18 2.05
C ALA A 147 -25.99 -8.59 0.79
N ASN A 148 -27.14 -9.09 0.33
CA ASN A 148 -27.84 -8.58 -0.85
C ASN A 148 -28.35 -7.15 -0.67
N GLY A 149 -29.00 -6.85 0.45
CA GLY A 149 -29.45 -5.49 0.76
C GLY A 149 -28.28 -4.52 0.93
N TRP A 150 -27.19 -4.99 1.54
CA TRP A 150 -25.96 -4.21 1.71
C TRP A 150 -25.26 -3.90 0.38
N VAL A 151 -25.21 -4.85 -0.56
CA VAL A 151 -24.69 -4.62 -1.92
C VAL A 151 -25.57 -3.65 -2.70
N GLY A 152 -26.91 -3.75 -2.60
CA GLY A 152 -27.82 -2.77 -3.19
C GLY A 152 -27.59 -1.34 -2.68
N TRP A 153 -27.29 -1.18 -1.38
CA TRP A 153 -26.91 0.11 -0.83
C TRP A 153 -25.56 0.60 -1.37
N ILE A 154 -24.55 -0.26 -1.49
CA ILE A 154 -23.25 0.10 -2.12
C ILE A 154 -23.48 0.59 -3.55
N ASP A 155 -24.28 -0.12 -4.34
CA ASP A 155 -24.57 0.26 -5.72
C ASP A 155 -25.19 1.65 -5.80
N SER A 156 -26.20 1.92 -4.98
CA SER A 156 -26.92 3.20 -4.98
C SER A 156 -26.13 4.39 -4.44
N THR A 157 -25.04 4.13 -3.69
CA THR A 157 -24.28 5.20 -3.00
C THR A 157 -22.82 5.31 -3.43
N LEU A 158 -22.13 4.19 -3.66
CA LEU A 158 -20.67 4.18 -3.87
C LEU A 158 -20.28 3.91 -5.33
N LEU A 159 -21.15 3.25 -6.11
CA LEU A 159 -20.90 2.96 -7.51
C LEU A 159 -21.62 3.96 -8.42
N GLY A 160 -21.11 4.14 -9.64
CA GLY A 160 -21.77 4.95 -10.66
C GLY A 160 -21.88 6.45 -10.38
N GLN A 161 -21.12 6.96 -9.41
CA GLN A 161 -21.20 8.39 -9.02
C GLN A 161 -20.38 9.32 -9.94
N ARG A 162 -19.55 8.78 -10.82
CA ARG A 162 -18.72 9.57 -11.75
C ARG A 162 -19.55 10.57 -12.55
N ARG A 163 -19.06 11.81 -12.62
CA ARG A 163 -19.64 12.90 -13.43
C ARG A 163 -18.60 13.42 -14.40
N THR A 164 -18.98 13.50 -15.66
CA THR A 164 -18.12 14.02 -16.75
C THR A 164 -18.49 15.45 -17.15
N GLU A 165 -19.66 15.93 -16.73
CA GLU A 165 -20.21 17.23 -17.08
C GLU A 165 -19.79 18.28 -16.05
N GLU A 166 -19.63 19.53 -16.51
CA GLU A 166 -19.52 20.68 -15.64
C GLU A 166 -20.91 21.11 -15.16
N ILE A 167 -21.11 21.17 -13.85
CA ILE A 167 -22.37 21.58 -13.22
C ILE A 167 -22.14 22.69 -12.23
N ALA A 168 -23.23 23.41 -11.89
CA ALA A 168 -23.18 24.52 -10.96
C ALA A 168 -22.65 24.09 -9.57
N LEU A 169 -21.85 24.94 -8.93
CA LEU A 169 -21.31 24.69 -7.59
C LEU A 169 -22.40 24.37 -6.56
N SER A 170 -23.56 25.05 -6.64
CA SER A 170 -24.70 24.75 -5.76
C SER A 170 -25.20 23.31 -5.90
N LEU A 171 -25.27 22.79 -7.12
CA LEU A 171 -25.68 21.40 -7.37
C LEU A 171 -24.60 20.40 -6.90
N TRP A 172 -23.30 20.74 -7.08
CA TRP A 172 -22.21 19.95 -6.54
C TRP A 172 -22.31 19.78 -5.03
N VAL A 173 -22.47 20.89 -4.29
CA VAL A 173 -22.54 20.88 -2.82
C VAL A 173 -23.74 20.06 -2.35
N THR A 174 -24.93 20.31 -2.92
CA THR A 174 -26.15 19.58 -2.53
C THR A 174 -26.03 18.08 -2.79
N THR A 175 -25.55 17.69 -3.99
CA THR A 175 -25.37 16.28 -4.35
C THR A 175 -24.34 15.59 -3.45
N HIS A 176 -23.23 16.28 -3.18
CA HIS A 176 -22.17 15.76 -2.35
C HIS A 176 -22.63 15.50 -0.90
N ILE A 177 -23.31 16.47 -0.30
CA ILE A 177 -23.74 16.37 1.10
C ILE A 177 -24.85 15.34 1.28
N ASP A 178 -25.80 15.28 0.33
CA ASP A 178 -26.81 14.23 0.33
C ASP A 178 -26.17 12.84 0.23
N LEU A 179 -25.24 12.66 -0.70
CA LEU A 179 -24.51 11.39 -0.86
C LEU A 179 -23.73 11.04 0.40
N ALA A 180 -23.01 12.00 0.98
CA ALA A 180 -22.23 11.80 2.23
C ALA A 180 -23.14 11.38 3.38
N GLY A 181 -24.32 12.00 3.51
CA GLY A 181 -25.32 11.64 4.52
C GLY A 181 -25.81 10.20 4.33
N ARG A 182 -26.18 9.80 3.10
CA ARG A 182 -26.62 8.43 2.80
C ARG A 182 -25.55 7.37 3.04
N ILE A 183 -24.29 7.66 2.74
CA ILE A 183 -23.16 6.76 3.01
C ILE A 183 -22.93 6.65 4.52
N ALA A 184 -23.01 7.75 5.25
CA ALA A 184 -22.81 7.77 6.69
C ALA A 184 -23.94 7.06 7.47
N ALA A 185 -25.19 7.22 7.02
CA ALA A 185 -26.34 6.54 7.60
C ALA A 185 -26.30 5.01 7.39
N GLY A 186 -25.89 4.56 6.21
CA GLY A 186 -26.01 3.15 5.82
C GLY A 186 -27.37 2.83 5.17
N PRO A 187 -27.67 1.55 4.84
CA PRO A 187 -28.93 1.14 4.24
C PRO A 187 -30.12 1.46 5.18
N HIS A 188 -31.24 1.88 4.59
CA HIS A 188 -32.47 2.11 5.34
C HIS A 188 -32.90 0.83 6.05
N ARG A 189 -33.22 0.95 7.33
CA ARG A 189 -33.78 -0.15 8.11
C ARG A 189 -35.25 -0.32 7.74
N ASP A 190 -35.65 -1.55 7.44
CA ASP A 190 -37.05 -1.84 7.19
C ASP A 190 -37.88 -1.49 8.44
N PRO A 191 -39.01 -0.75 8.32
CA PRO A 191 -39.85 -0.42 9.48
C PRO A 191 -40.27 -1.64 10.30
N ALA A 192 -40.41 -2.82 9.65
CA ALA A 192 -40.75 -4.08 10.30
C ALA A 192 -39.68 -4.59 11.31
N GLU A 193 -38.44 -4.17 11.19
CA GLU A 193 -37.38 -4.53 12.14
C GLU A 193 -37.29 -3.59 13.37
N ARG A 194 -38.00 -2.46 13.36
CA ARG A 194 -38.06 -1.53 14.50
C ARG A 194 -38.78 -2.10 15.71
N ASP A 195 -39.79 -2.96 15.47
CA ASP A 195 -40.66 -3.47 16.53
C ASP A 195 -40.10 -4.67 17.32
N SER A 196 -39.00 -5.25 16.87
CA SER A 196 -38.47 -6.48 17.51
C SER A 196 -37.49 -6.28 18.66
N VAL A 197 -37.05 -5.03 18.96
CA VAL A 197 -35.98 -4.75 19.96
C VAL A 197 -36.45 -3.92 21.15
N HIS A 198 -37.70 -3.40 21.18
CA HIS A 198 -38.17 -2.61 22.29
C HIS A 198 -39.38 -3.31 22.98
N SER A 199 -39.06 -4.14 23.96
CA SER A 199 -40.00 -4.57 25.01
C SER A 199 -39.37 -4.19 26.37
N GLU A 200 -39.47 -2.93 26.72
CA GLU A 200 -39.55 -2.47 28.11
C GLU A 200 -40.00 -0.99 28.14
N PRO A 201 -41.06 -0.62 28.88
CA PRO A 201 -41.53 0.76 28.91
C PRO A 201 -40.82 1.53 30.01
N ALA A 202 -40.01 2.53 29.68
CA ALA A 202 -39.54 3.56 30.59
C ALA A 202 -40.35 4.84 30.35
N GLN A 203 -41.14 5.20 31.34
CA GLN A 203 -41.86 6.48 31.42
C GLN A 203 -40.87 7.61 31.72
N SER A 204 -40.80 8.64 30.89
CA SER A 204 -40.40 10.00 31.31
C SER A 204 -40.84 11.04 30.28
N ASP A 205 -41.58 12.04 30.73
CA ASP A 205 -42.04 13.20 29.99
C ASP A 205 -40.89 14.19 29.74
N SER A 206 -40.23 14.08 28.58
CA SER A 206 -39.35 15.15 28.02
C SER A 206 -39.04 14.90 26.54
N ALA A 207 -39.98 14.34 25.76
CA ALA A 207 -39.69 13.58 24.56
C ALA A 207 -39.78 14.36 23.23
N GLN A 208 -39.96 15.66 23.17
CA GLN A 208 -40.15 16.34 21.87
C GLN A 208 -38.91 17.04 21.30
N SER A 209 -37.91 17.42 22.09
CA SER A 209 -36.66 17.98 21.57
C SER A 209 -35.63 16.90 21.18
N ASP A 210 -35.75 15.70 21.79
CA ASP A 210 -34.81 14.61 21.51
C ASP A 210 -35.20 13.78 20.26
N ALA A 211 -36.50 13.81 19.88
CA ALA A 211 -36.98 13.10 18.69
C ALA A 211 -36.46 13.74 17.39
N ASP A 212 -36.44 15.05 17.27
CA ASP A 212 -35.92 15.76 16.08
C ASP A 212 -34.41 15.64 15.93
N GLN A 213 -33.65 15.55 17.05
CA GLN A 213 -32.23 15.28 17.01
C GLN A 213 -31.92 13.80 16.69
N SER A 214 -32.75 12.87 17.13
CA SER A 214 -32.58 11.44 16.84
C SER A 214 -32.89 11.11 15.36
N ASP A 215 -33.88 11.76 14.75
CA ASP A 215 -34.21 11.56 13.32
C ASP A 215 -33.16 12.18 12.38
N SER A 216 -32.58 13.32 12.74
CA SER A 216 -31.49 13.91 11.96
C SER A 216 -30.21 13.08 12.05
N ALA A 217 -29.89 12.51 13.21
CA ALA A 217 -28.75 11.62 13.41
C ALA A 217 -28.92 10.28 12.67
N GLN A 218 -30.15 9.76 12.56
CA GLN A 218 -30.46 8.56 11.77
C GLN A 218 -30.30 8.77 10.25
N ASN A 219 -30.49 9.99 9.78
CA ASN A 219 -30.36 10.34 8.34
C ASN A 219 -28.90 10.65 7.91
N THR A 220 -27.99 10.97 8.81
CA THR A 220 -26.61 11.35 8.47
C THR A 220 -25.54 10.58 9.29
N GLY A 221 -25.96 9.58 10.06
CA GLY A 221 -25.07 8.87 10.98
C GLY A 221 -24.34 9.86 11.91
N GLY A 222 -23.12 9.50 12.31
CA GLY A 222 -22.29 10.35 13.15
C GLY A 222 -21.49 11.44 12.41
N LEU A 223 -21.81 11.76 11.15
CA LEU A 223 -21.02 12.67 10.32
C LEU A 223 -20.83 14.07 10.92
N TRP A 224 -21.91 14.65 11.44
CA TRP A 224 -21.91 16.00 11.98
C TRP A 224 -21.77 16.07 13.51
N GLU A 225 -21.53 14.93 14.12
CA GLU A 225 -21.30 14.84 15.57
C GLU A 225 -19.91 15.34 15.97
N ARG A 226 -19.74 15.61 17.26
CA ARG A 226 -18.50 16.09 17.88
C ARG A 226 -18.02 17.41 17.23
N LYS A 227 -16.99 18.02 17.85
CA LYS A 227 -16.44 19.32 17.40
C LYS A 227 -16.02 19.35 15.93
N ALA A 228 -15.40 18.25 15.46
CA ALA A 228 -14.95 18.17 14.08
C ALA A 228 -16.11 18.08 13.09
N GLY A 229 -17.15 17.31 13.40
CA GLY A 229 -18.36 17.23 12.57
C GLY A 229 -19.12 18.54 12.54
N GLN A 230 -19.29 19.19 13.69
CA GLN A 230 -19.95 20.51 13.79
C GLN A 230 -19.19 21.59 13.01
N LYS A 231 -17.84 21.60 13.09
CA LYS A 231 -17.03 22.55 12.31
C LYS A 231 -17.08 22.25 10.81
N ALA A 232 -17.15 20.98 10.43
CA ALA A 232 -17.34 20.60 9.04
C ALA A 232 -18.71 21.07 8.50
N LEU A 233 -19.78 20.91 9.29
CA LEU A 233 -21.12 21.39 8.96
C LEU A 233 -21.15 22.91 8.80
N GLU A 234 -20.56 23.67 9.73
CA GLU A 234 -20.45 25.13 9.64
C GLU A 234 -19.85 25.59 8.30
N ILE A 235 -18.71 25.00 7.92
CA ILE A 235 -18.02 25.34 6.65
C ILE A 235 -18.85 24.94 5.42
N VAL A 236 -19.53 23.80 5.48
CA VAL A 236 -20.41 23.34 4.40
C VAL A 236 -21.60 24.25 4.22
N LEU A 237 -22.21 24.70 5.31
CA LEU A 237 -23.33 25.66 5.27
C LEU A 237 -22.90 27.00 4.69
N GLU A 238 -21.73 27.55 5.10
CA GLU A 238 -21.15 28.75 4.51
C GLU A 238 -20.90 28.59 3.00
N LEU A 239 -20.33 27.45 2.59
CA LEU A 239 -20.12 27.13 1.16
C LEU A 239 -21.46 27.07 0.41
N THR A 240 -22.49 26.48 1.00
CA THR A 240 -23.83 26.34 0.42
C THR A 240 -24.48 27.72 0.21
N GLU A 241 -24.39 28.59 1.19
CA GLU A 241 -24.93 29.96 1.12
C GLU A 241 -24.35 30.75 -0.05
N HIS A 242 -23.04 30.60 -0.31
CA HIS A 242 -22.33 31.34 -1.35
C HIS A 242 -22.16 30.56 -2.66
N ALA A 243 -22.66 29.33 -2.76
CA ALA A 243 -22.45 28.44 -3.91
C ALA A 243 -23.00 28.98 -5.24
N SER A 244 -24.03 29.84 -5.19
CA SER A 244 -24.59 30.49 -6.39
C SER A 244 -23.59 31.40 -7.12
N LEU A 245 -22.54 31.83 -6.45
CA LEU A 245 -21.49 32.70 -7.00
C LEU A 245 -20.35 31.92 -7.70
N GLY A 246 -20.28 30.58 -7.52
CA GLY A 246 -19.13 29.77 -7.93
C GLY A 246 -19.14 29.31 -9.39
N GLY A 247 -20.23 29.53 -10.14
CA GLY A 247 -20.33 29.11 -11.55
C GLY A 247 -20.38 27.60 -11.73
N ASN A 248 -20.04 27.11 -12.93
CA ASN A 248 -19.95 25.70 -13.26
C ASN A 248 -18.53 25.21 -13.07
N LEU A 249 -18.39 24.00 -12.53
CA LEU A 249 -17.12 23.36 -12.22
C LEU A 249 -17.12 21.92 -12.74
N SER A 250 -15.95 21.44 -13.14
CA SER A 250 -15.72 20.00 -13.33
C SER A 250 -15.66 19.27 -11.98
N ALA A 251 -15.80 17.95 -11.97
CA ALA A 251 -15.64 17.14 -10.75
C ALA A 251 -14.26 17.32 -10.09
N GLY A 252 -13.21 17.49 -10.89
CA GLY A 252 -11.84 17.73 -10.39
C GLY A 252 -11.70 19.09 -9.71
N ASP A 253 -12.20 20.16 -10.36
CA ASP A 253 -12.15 21.52 -9.82
C ASP A 253 -12.98 21.63 -8.53
N TYR A 254 -14.17 21.01 -8.52
CA TYR A 254 -15.00 20.94 -7.31
C TYR A 254 -14.27 20.24 -6.15
N GLY A 255 -13.65 19.08 -6.39
CA GLY A 255 -12.90 18.36 -5.36
C GLY A 255 -11.72 19.16 -4.82
N GLY A 256 -11.01 19.87 -5.70
CA GLY A 256 -9.93 20.80 -5.33
C GLY A 256 -10.43 21.97 -4.47
N LEU A 257 -11.48 22.66 -4.92
CA LEU A 257 -12.11 23.75 -4.19
C LEU A 257 -12.61 23.31 -2.81
N PHE A 258 -13.36 22.20 -2.75
CA PHE A 258 -13.90 21.68 -1.51
C PHE A 258 -12.80 21.31 -0.50
N THR A 259 -11.71 20.68 -0.98
CA THR A 259 -10.55 20.38 -0.13
C THR A 259 -9.89 21.66 0.39
N ALA A 260 -9.73 22.69 -0.45
CA ALA A 260 -9.13 23.96 -0.06
C ALA A 260 -10.00 24.72 0.96
N VAL A 261 -11.32 24.67 0.81
CA VAL A 261 -12.27 25.27 1.78
C VAL A 261 -12.20 24.57 3.13
N LEU A 262 -12.22 23.22 3.15
CA LEU A 262 -12.06 22.46 4.39
C LEU A 262 -10.70 22.67 5.06
N ALA A 263 -9.64 22.90 4.27
CA ALA A 263 -8.29 23.13 4.81
C ALA A 263 -8.15 24.45 5.59
N ARG A 264 -9.09 25.38 5.44
CA ARG A 264 -9.14 26.64 6.21
C ARG A 264 -9.65 26.44 7.64
N GLY A 265 -10.39 25.33 7.87
CA GLY A 265 -10.93 24.98 9.20
C GLY A 265 -9.91 24.33 10.09
N GLU A 266 -9.92 24.66 11.38
CA GLU A 266 -9.12 24.03 12.43
C GLU A 266 -10.05 23.56 13.54
N VAL A 267 -9.71 22.41 14.13
CA VAL A 267 -10.47 21.82 15.25
C VAL A 267 -9.56 21.68 16.45
N ARG A 268 -9.94 22.29 17.56
CA ARG A 268 -9.25 22.13 18.86
C ARG A 268 -10.14 21.36 19.82
N ASP A 269 -9.61 20.28 20.37
CA ASP A 269 -10.25 19.56 21.45
C ASP A 269 -9.67 20.04 22.79
N ARG A 270 -10.45 20.80 23.53
CA ARG A 270 -10.02 21.45 24.79
C ARG A 270 -10.31 20.60 26.04
N ASP A 271 -10.96 19.46 25.87
CA ASP A 271 -11.51 18.73 27.03
C ASP A 271 -10.59 17.62 27.56
N ALA A 272 -9.49 17.31 26.81
CA ALA A 272 -8.58 16.22 27.15
C ALA A 272 -7.07 16.57 27.23
N PRO A 273 -6.57 17.77 26.87
CA PRO A 273 -5.13 18.02 26.88
C PRO A 273 -4.57 18.19 28.30
N HIS A 274 -3.28 17.87 28.43
CA HIS A 274 -2.55 18.08 29.68
C HIS A 274 -2.40 19.58 29.96
N PRO A 275 -2.80 20.09 31.14
CA PRO A 275 -2.90 21.52 31.39
C PRO A 275 -1.57 22.28 31.32
N ASN A 276 -0.44 21.61 31.59
CA ASN A 276 0.88 22.23 31.68
C ASN A 276 1.78 21.90 30.47
N ILE A 277 1.33 21.12 29.50
CA ILE A 277 2.14 20.76 28.31
C ILE A 277 1.49 21.36 27.08
N LEU A 278 2.18 22.34 26.52
CA LEU A 278 1.65 23.24 25.50
C LEU A 278 2.47 23.13 24.22
N ILE A 279 1.83 23.23 23.07
CA ILE A 279 2.49 23.42 21.77
C ILE A 279 1.98 24.74 21.20
N TRP A 280 2.90 25.66 20.95
CA TRP A 280 2.61 27.01 20.48
C TRP A 280 3.23 27.30 19.13
N GLY A 281 2.55 28.08 18.34
CA GLY A 281 3.19 28.85 17.27
C GLY A 281 3.96 30.05 17.84
N THR A 282 4.67 30.77 16.97
CA THR A 282 5.44 31.96 17.39
C THR A 282 4.58 33.11 17.86
N LEU A 283 3.29 33.18 17.44
CA LEU A 283 2.36 34.21 17.85
C LEU A 283 1.93 34.07 19.31
N GLU A 284 1.57 32.86 19.72
CA GLU A 284 1.15 32.56 21.10
C GLU A 284 2.29 32.77 22.08
N ALA A 285 3.51 32.36 21.68
CA ALA A 285 4.72 32.55 22.48
C ALA A 285 5.06 34.00 22.80
N ARG A 286 4.55 34.98 22.03
CA ARG A 286 4.73 36.42 22.30
C ARG A 286 3.93 36.91 23.51
N VAL A 287 2.79 36.30 23.76
CA VAL A 287 1.79 36.80 24.73
C VAL A 287 1.72 35.96 25.96
N GLN A 288 2.09 34.68 25.87
CA GLN A 288 2.01 33.71 26.95
C GLN A 288 3.41 33.36 27.46
N GLY A 289 3.55 33.15 28.75
CA GLY A 289 4.79 32.71 29.40
C GLY A 289 4.65 31.28 29.90
N ALA A 290 5.74 30.54 29.94
CA ALA A 290 5.87 29.24 30.56
C ALA A 290 7.17 29.17 31.35
N ASP A 291 7.24 28.25 32.35
CA ASP A 291 8.46 28.06 33.12
C ASP A 291 9.60 27.52 32.25
N LEU A 292 9.27 26.68 31.27
CA LEU A 292 10.18 26.14 30.26
C LEU A 292 9.68 26.49 28.86
N LEU A 293 10.54 27.11 28.05
CA LEU A 293 10.32 27.25 26.61
C LEU A 293 11.28 26.36 25.81
N ILE A 294 10.75 25.55 24.93
CA ILE A 294 11.52 24.70 23.99
C ILE A 294 11.37 25.28 22.58
N LEU A 295 12.40 26.00 22.12
CA LEU A 295 12.46 26.53 20.75
C LEU A 295 12.97 25.41 19.83
N ALA A 296 12.09 24.80 19.06
CA ALA A 296 12.39 23.58 18.34
C ALA A 296 12.41 23.74 16.82
N GLY A 297 13.21 22.89 16.15
CA GLY A 297 13.40 22.97 14.71
C GLY A 297 14.19 24.21 14.30
N LEU A 298 15.21 24.61 15.06
CA LEU A 298 16.04 25.79 14.81
C LEU A 298 16.96 25.62 13.59
N ASN A 299 16.35 25.33 12.43
CA ASN A 299 16.99 25.23 11.14
C ASN A 299 16.53 26.35 10.20
N GLU A 300 17.36 26.71 9.23
CA GLU A 300 17.03 27.69 8.19
C GLU A 300 15.82 27.17 7.39
N GLY A 301 14.86 28.03 7.11
CA GLY A 301 13.60 27.66 6.47
C GLY A 301 12.45 27.40 7.46
N SER A 302 12.77 27.02 8.73
CA SER A 302 11.80 26.95 9.84
C SER A 302 11.93 28.16 10.74
N TRP A 303 13.17 28.57 11.09
CA TRP A 303 13.46 29.76 11.90
C TRP A 303 14.54 30.65 11.23
N PRO A 304 14.14 31.67 10.45
CA PRO A 304 12.79 32.09 10.08
C PRO A 304 12.16 31.19 9.01
N GLU A 305 10.82 31.12 9.01
CA GLU A 305 10.06 30.55 7.90
C GLU A 305 10.29 31.41 6.64
N MET A 306 10.54 30.74 5.52
CA MET A 306 10.71 31.42 4.24
C MET A 306 9.39 32.02 3.78
N PRO A 307 9.34 33.33 3.47
CA PRO A 307 8.12 33.93 2.95
C PRO A 307 7.72 33.28 1.62
N THR A 308 6.46 32.88 1.51
CA THR A 308 5.92 32.37 0.25
C THR A 308 5.89 33.49 -0.78
N PRO A 309 6.41 33.29 -2.01
CA PRO A 309 6.28 34.26 -3.09
C PRO A 309 4.81 34.56 -3.40
N ASP A 310 4.47 35.84 -3.57
CA ASP A 310 3.15 36.21 -4.01
C ASP A 310 3.06 36.02 -5.54
N PRO A 311 2.12 35.20 -6.04
CA PRO A 311 2.04 34.91 -7.48
C PRO A 311 1.56 36.13 -8.32
N TRP A 312 0.94 37.14 -7.70
CA TRP A 312 0.33 38.29 -8.38
C TRP A 312 1.13 39.57 -8.20
N LEU A 313 1.69 39.80 -7.01
CA LEU A 313 2.34 41.04 -6.66
C LEU A 313 3.82 40.81 -6.38
N ASN A 314 4.69 41.27 -7.24
CA ASN A 314 6.09 41.36 -6.93
C ASN A 314 6.37 42.37 -5.78
N ARG A 315 7.59 42.39 -5.26
CA ARG A 315 7.99 43.24 -4.11
C ARG A 315 7.69 44.72 -4.34
N ALA A 316 7.98 45.26 -5.54
CA ALA A 316 7.77 46.65 -5.86
C ALA A 316 6.28 47.02 -5.92
N LEU A 317 5.45 46.16 -6.50
CA LEU A 317 4.00 46.36 -6.55
C LEU A 317 3.36 46.27 -5.17
N ARG A 318 3.86 45.39 -4.29
CA ARG A 318 3.40 45.31 -2.87
C ARG A 318 3.72 46.59 -2.12
N ASP A 319 4.92 47.14 -2.29
CA ASP A 319 5.34 48.38 -1.66
C ASP A 319 4.50 49.55 -2.16
N GLN A 320 4.29 49.68 -3.47
CA GLN A 320 3.41 50.70 -4.07
C GLN A 320 1.95 50.58 -3.59
N ALA A 321 1.47 49.36 -3.36
CA ALA A 321 0.14 49.12 -2.84
C ALA A 321 0.02 49.33 -1.30
N GLY A 322 1.09 49.70 -0.62
CA GLY A 322 1.12 49.86 0.83
C GLY A 322 1.01 48.55 1.60
N LEU A 323 1.25 47.41 0.96
CA LEU A 323 1.20 46.11 1.57
C LEU A 323 2.53 45.76 2.29
N LEU A 324 2.43 45.04 3.39
CA LEU A 324 3.61 44.62 4.14
C LEU A 324 4.56 43.76 3.32
N LEU A 325 5.83 44.11 3.32
CA LEU A 325 6.88 43.36 2.62
C LEU A 325 7.12 42.01 3.33
N PRO A 326 7.46 40.94 2.58
CA PRO A 326 7.73 39.61 3.13
C PRO A 326 8.83 39.61 4.21
N GLU A 327 9.82 40.48 4.10
CA GLU A 327 10.95 40.60 5.04
C GLU A 327 10.52 41.04 6.45
N ARG A 328 9.35 41.63 6.61
CA ARG A 328 8.81 41.94 7.93
C ARG A 328 8.59 40.67 8.75
N ARG A 329 8.22 39.53 8.13
CA ARG A 329 8.09 38.25 8.82
C ARG A 329 9.41 37.78 9.39
N ILE A 330 10.51 37.98 8.66
CA ILE A 330 11.87 37.67 9.14
C ILE A 330 12.21 38.51 10.36
N GLY A 331 11.90 39.83 10.33
CA GLY A 331 12.12 40.71 11.47
C GLY A 331 11.28 40.32 12.71
N LEU A 332 10.03 39.93 12.51
CA LEU A 332 9.18 39.41 13.58
C LEU A 332 9.74 38.11 14.17
N SER A 333 10.21 37.18 13.33
CA SER A 333 10.85 35.95 13.80
C SER A 333 12.11 36.21 14.64
N ALA A 334 12.90 37.25 14.30
CA ALA A 334 14.04 37.66 15.11
C ALA A 334 13.60 38.18 16.48
N HIS A 335 12.55 38.99 16.52
CA HIS A 335 11.95 39.50 17.76
C HIS A 335 11.40 38.34 18.63
N ASP A 336 10.70 37.38 18.01
CA ASP A 336 10.15 36.22 18.71
C ASP A 336 11.25 35.37 19.35
N PHE A 337 12.31 35.09 18.59
CA PHE A 337 13.47 34.38 19.12
C PHE A 337 14.15 35.14 20.29
N GLN A 338 14.31 36.47 20.17
CA GLN A 338 14.92 37.31 21.19
C GLN A 338 14.09 37.37 22.46
N GLN A 339 12.76 37.41 22.35
CA GLN A 339 11.86 37.35 23.49
C GLN A 339 11.89 35.97 24.18
N ALA A 340 11.76 34.91 23.39
CA ALA A 340 11.66 33.55 23.89
C ALA A 340 12.95 33.08 24.61
N ILE A 341 14.14 33.50 24.17
CA ILE A 341 15.40 33.14 24.82
C ILE A 341 15.59 33.78 26.21
N ALA A 342 14.77 34.78 26.56
CA ALA A 342 14.79 35.43 27.86
C ALA A 342 13.89 34.73 28.91
N ALA A 343 13.25 33.60 28.59
CA ALA A 343 12.44 32.82 29.54
C ALA A 343 13.30 32.21 30.67
N PRO A 344 12.69 31.85 31.81
CA PRO A 344 13.42 31.31 32.98
C PRO A 344 14.25 30.06 32.65
N GLU A 345 13.72 29.12 31.88
CA GLU A 345 14.42 27.95 31.36
C GLU A 345 14.18 27.82 29.85
N VAL A 346 15.23 27.63 29.06
CA VAL A 346 15.14 27.60 27.59
C VAL A 346 15.87 26.39 27.01
N TRP A 347 15.20 25.70 26.12
CA TRP A 347 15.79 24.71 25.24
C TRP A 347 15.85 25.24 23.82
N LEU A 348 17.03 25.10 23.22
CA LEU A 348 17.27 25.38 21.81
C LEU A 348 17.50 24.03 21.13
N THR A 349 16.62 23.62 20.23
CA THR A 349 16.77 22.29 19.60
C THR A 349 16.78 22.38 18.08
N ARG A 350 17.55 21.51 17.46
CA ARG A 350 17.58 21.30 16.02
C ARG A 350 17.99 19.89 15.66
N SER A 351 17.55 19.43 14.49
CA SER A 351 18.15 18.26 13.83
C SER A 351 19.28 18.70 12.90
N THR A 352 20.40 17.96 12.87
CA THR A 352 21.50 18.20 11.96
C THR A 352 21.26 17.62 10.57
N ARG A 353 20.31 16.71 10.44
CA ARG A 353 19.85 16.12 9.17
C ARG A 353 18.33 16.08 9.13
N SER A 354 17.78 16.29 7.93
CA SER A 354 16.36 16.09 7.63
C SER A 354 16.29 15.21 6.39
N ASP A 355 15.59 14.09 6.49
CA ASP A 355 15.66 13.01 5.53
C ASP A 355 17.13 12.62 5.32
N ASP A 356 17.65 12.58 4.10
CA ASP A 356 19.05 12.23 3.83
C ASP A 356 19.97 13.45 3.66
N ALA A 357 19.45 14.68 3.86
CA ALA A 357 20.20 15.92 3.65
C ALA A 357 20.65 16.57 4.98
N GLU A 358 21.82 17.20 4.96
CA GLU A 358 22.28 18.04 6.07
C GLU A 358 21.45 19.33 6.15
N THR A 359 21.10 19.75 7.36
CA THR A 359 20.37 20.98 7.61
C THR A 359 21.32 22.13 7.95
N VAL A 360 20.91 23.35 7.61
CA VAL A 360 21.62 24.55 8.00
C VAL A 360 21.04 25.09 9.30
N PRO A 361 21.84 25.36 10.34
CA PRO A 361 21.33 25.97 11.57
C PRO A 361 20.64 27.31 11.30
N SER A 362 19.58 27.60 12.04
CA SER A 362 18.93 28.90 12.00
C SER A 362 19.92 30.04 12.17
N ARG A 363 19.75 31.11 11.39
CA ARG A 363 20.56 32.32 11.50
C ARG A 363 20.51 32.94 12.89
N TRP A 364 19.41 32.75 13.63
CA TRP A 364 19.27 33.24 15.00
C TRP A 364 20.16 32.46 15.96
N LEU A 365 20.15 31.13 15.85
CA LEU A 365 21.04 30.27 16.61
C LEU A 365 22.52 30.55 16.28
N ASN A 366 22.88 30.65 15.00
CA ASN A 366 24.23 30.99 14.56
C ASN A 366 24.73 32.32 15.13
N ARG A 367 23.87 33.36 15.13
CA ARG A 367 24.22 34.66 15.72
C ARG A 367 24.51 34.57 17.21
N LEU A 368 23.70 33.81 17.95
CA LEU A 368 23.92 33.58 19.38
C LEU A 368 25.21 32.85 19.65
N LEU A 369 25.47 31.74 18.93
CA LEU A 369 26.71 30.96 19.11
C LEU A 369 27.95 31.75 18.70
N ASN A 370 27.88 32.53 17.62
CA ASN A 370 28.99 33.42 17.19
C ASN A 370 29.24 34.51 18.20
N LEU A 371 28.20 35.11 18.80
CA LEU A 371 28.38 36.09 19.88
C LEU A 371 29.10 35.49 21.06
N LEU A 372 28.67 34.32 21.53
CA LEU A 372 29.27 33.63 22.65
C LEU A 372 30.74 33.25 22.34
N SER A 373 31.02 32.69 21.15
CA SER A 373 32.39 32.32 20.77
C SER A 373 33.33 33.54 20.69
N GLY A 374 32.81 34.72 20.37
CA GLY A 374 33.55 35.98 20.36
C GLY A 374 33.82 36.61 21.72
N LEU A 375 33.41 35.98 22.83
CA LEU A 375 33.56 36.47 24.19
C LEU A 375 34.43 35.56 25.08
N PRO A 376 35.72 35.29 24.68
CA PRO A 376 36.57 34.33 25.41
C PRO A 376 36.85 34.79 26.84
N ASN A 377 37.04 36.10 27.07
CA ASN A 377 37.30 36.66 28.40
C ASN A 377 36.09 36.56 29.37
N GLN A 378 34.90 36.22 28.86
CA GLN A 378 33.68 36.00 29.62
C GLN A 378 33.26 34.54 29.62
N GLN A 379 34.18 33.61 29.32
CA GLN A 379 33.93 32.18 29.27
C GLN A 379 32.82 31.76 28.22
N GLY A 380 32.80 32.46 27.09
CA GLY A 380 31.81 32.20 26.04
C GLY A 380 31.96 30.82 25.40
N PRO A 381 33.14 30.39 24.96
CA PRO A 381 33.35 29.04 24.40
C PRO A 381 33.05 27.92 25.40
N GLU A 382 33.40 28.09 26.68
CA GLU A 382 33.08 27.15 27.75
C GLU A 382 31.56 27.05 27.97
N THR A 383 30.87 28.19 27.86
CA THR A 383 29.43 28.26 27.94
C THR A 383 28.76 27.44 26.81
N ILE A 384 29.21 27.60 25.56
CA ILE A 384 28.71 26.81 24.42
C ILE A 384 28.88 25.32 24.71
N THR A 385 30.08 24.91 25.14
CA THR A 385 30.37 23.52 25.51
C THR A 385 29.42 23.00 26.60
N ALA A 386 29.12 23.82 27.60
CA ALA A 386 28.19 23.46 28.67
C ALA A 386 26.76 23.31 28.16
N LEU A 387 26.30 24.21 27.27
CA LEU A 387 24.96 24.11 26.61
C LEU A 387 24.83 22.79 25.86
N GLN A 388 25.82 22.48 25.03
CA GLN A 388 25.84 21.24 24.21
C GLN A 388 25.90 19.98 25.06
N LYS A 389 26.72 20.00 26.15
CA LYS A 389 26.82 18.87 27.08
C LYS A 389 25.48 18.55 27.75
N ARG A 390 24.73 19.59 28.18
CA ARG A 390 23.39 19.39 28.70
C ARG A 390 22.46 18.72 27.69
N GLY A 391 22.46 19.18 26.43
CA GLY A 391 21.67 18.59 25.36
C GLY A 391 22.08 17.15 25.03
N ALA A 392 23.39 16.88 24.98
CA ALA A 392 23.91 15.53 24.70
C ALA A 392 23.46 14.50 25.76
N ASN A 393 23.32 14.90 27.03
CA ASN A 393 22.81 14.01 28.07
C ASN A 393 21.35 13.56 27.77
N TRP A 394 20.51 14.45 27.28
CA TRP A 394 19.13 14.13 26.92
C TRP A 394 19.05 13.25 25.65
N LEU A 395 19.92 13.50 24.69
CA LEU A 395 20.03 12.63 23.51
C LEU A 395 20.51 11.23 23.90
N ALA A 396 21.43 11.12 24.86
CA ALA A 396 21.84 9.83 25.39
C ALA A 396 20.69 9.07 26.09
N MET A 397 19.85 9.77 26.86
CA MET A 397 18.65 9.19 27.46
C MET A 397 17.63 8.78 26.39
N ALA A 398 17.43 9.60 25.35
CA ALA A 398 16.57 9.27 24.22
C ALA A 398 17.04 8.01 23.50
N ALA A 399 18.35 7.89 23.27
CA ALA A 399 18.94 6.69 22.67
C ALA A 399 18.77 5.43 23.54
N GLN A 400 18.86 5.58 24.87
CA GLN A 400 18.62 4.47 25.81
C GLN A 400 17.16 3.99 25.80
N LEU A 401 16.21 4.89 25.56
CA LEU A 401 14.80 4.55 25.51
C LEU A 401 14.46 3.58 24.36
N ASP A 402 15.15 3.72 23.25
CA ASP A 402 14.99 2.87 22.06
C ASP A 402 16.08 1.77 21.94
N ALA A 403 17.01 1.72 22.93
CA ALA A 403 18.06 0.71 22.92
C ALA A 403 17.49 -0.69 23.11
N THR A 404 17.76 -1.57 22.17
CA THR A 404 17.38 -2.98 22.24
C THR A 404 18.57 -3.84 22.64
N LYS A 405 18.31 -4.96 23.30
CA LYS A 405 19.37 -5.96 23.53
C LYS A 405 19.80 -6.53 22.18
N PRO A 406 21.10 -6.65 21.89
CA PRO A 406 21.56 -7.30 20.69
C PRO A 406 20.97 -8.72 20.62
N VAL A 407 20.33 -9.05 19.53
CA VAL A 407 19.84 -10.40 19.26
C VAL A 407 20.79 -10.99 18.20
N PRO A 408 21.29 -12.22 18.39
CA PRO A 408 22.14 -12.87 17.39
C PRO A 408 21.36 -13.02 16.08
N ALA A 409 22.09 -12.89 14.97
CA ALA A 409 21.51 -13.09 13.64
C ALA A 409 20.94 -14.51 13.52
N ALA A 410 19.83 -14.65 12.81
CA ALA A 410 19.24 -15.95 12.58
C ALA A 410 20.16 -16.83 11.73
N PRO A 411 20.24 -18.15 11.99
CA PRO A 411 20.92 -19.07 11.10
C PRO A 411 20.10 -19.25 9.81
N ARG A 412 20.76 -19.59 8.72
CA ARG A 412 20.10 -19.96 7.46
C ARG A 412 19.20 -21.18 7.68
N PRO A 413 17.88 -21.09 7.47
CA PRO A 413 16.97 -22.16 7.88
C PRO A 413 16.92 -23.32 6.87
N ALA A 414 16.83 -24.55 7.41
CA ALA A 414 16.48 -25.74 6.67
C ALA A 414 15.51 -26.60 7.51
N PRO A 415 14.23 -26.19 7.62
CA PRO A 415 13.24 -26.89 8.43
C PRO A 415 13.01 -28.33 7.94
N GLN A 416 12.84 -29.26 8.89
CA GLN A 416 12.51 -30.66 8.66
C GLN A 416 11.11 -30.97 9.21
N PRO A 417 10.05 -30.74 8.43
CA PRO A 417 8.70 -31.10 8.84
C PRO A 417 8.53 -32.63 8.80
N PRO A 418 7.61 -33.20 9.63
CA PRO A 418 7.23 -34.60 9.55
C PRO A 418 6.83 -35.00 8.14
N ILE A 419 7.12 -36.22 7.71
CA ILE A 419 6.80 -36.74 6.36
C ILE A 419 5.31 -36.59 6.06
N SER A 420 4.44 -36.85 7.05
CA SER A 420 2.99 -36.73 6.90
C SER A 420 2.51 -35.29 6.51
N SER A 421 3.29 -34.27 6.85
CA SER A 421 2.98 -32.88 6.56
C SER A 421 3.61 -32.38 5.25
N ARG A 422 4.49 -33.19 4.63
CA ARG A 422 5.14 -32.80 3.36
C ARG A 422 4.16 -32.85 2.21
N PRO A 423 4.33 -32.03 1.15
CA PRO A 423 3.43 -32.03 0.01
C PRO A 423 3.42 -33.39 -0.68
N LYS A 424 2.21 -33.87 -0.98
CA LYS A 424 1.97 -35.10 -1.75
C LYS A 424 1.75 -34.81 -3.24
N GLN A 425 1.72 -33.54 -3.61
CA GLN A 425 1.54 -33.09 -4.99
C GLN A 425 2.28 -31.78 -5.21
N LEU A 426 2.95 -31.64 -6.36
CA LEU A 426 3.51 -30.40 -6.87
C LEU A 426 3.21 -30.28 -8.36
N SER A 427 3.25 -29.06 -8.90
CA SER A 427 3.22 -28.81 -10.35
C SER A 427 4.62 -28.85 -10.95
N VAL A 428 4.73 -29.07 -12.26
CA VAL A 428 6.04 -29.03 -12.96
C VAL A 428 6.75 -27.69 -12.75
N THR A 429 6.03 -26.60 -12.66
CA THR A 429 6.58 -25.28 -12.40
C THR A 429 7.10 -25.12 -10.96
N GLU A 430 6.55 -25.85 -9.99
CA GLU A 430 7.01 -25.86 -8.59
C GLU A 430 8.26 -26.68 -8.37
N ILE A 431 8.58 -27.62 -9.27
CA ILE A 431 9.83 -28.39 -9.22
C ILE A 431 11.04 -27.46 -9.34
N LYS A 432 10.97 -26.44 -10.18
CA LYS A 432 11.99 -25.39 -10.24
C LYS A 432 12.19 -24.71 -8.87
N ARG A 433 11.09 -24.44 -8.14
CA ARG A 433 11.17 -23.88 -6.76
C ARG A 433 11.76 -24.88 -5.78
N LEU A 434 11.37 -26.15 -5.86
CA LEU A 434 11.93 -27.20 -5.00
C LEU A 434 13.46 -27.34 -5.19
N ILE A 435 13.98 -27.13 -6.40
CA ILE A 435 15.41 -27.15 -6.69
C ILE A 435 16.11 -25.89 -6.20
N ARG A 436 15.54 -24.69 -6.47
CA ARG A 436 16.19 -23.40 -6.22
C ARG A 436 15.98 -22.87 -4.80
N ASP A 437 14.75 -22.99 -4.28
CA ASP A 437 14.36 -22.48 -2.97
C ASP A 437 13.38 -23.45 -2.29
N PRO A 438 13.87 -24.59 -1.77
CA PRO A 438 13.03 -25.56 -1.07
C PRO A 438 12.21 -24.95 0.07
N TYR A 439 12.75 -23.94 0.76
CA TYR A 439 12.03 -23.25 1.83
C TYR A 439 10.70 -22.64 1.38
N ALA A 440 10.63 -22.14 0.13
CA ALA A 440 9.39 -21.62 -0.43
C ALA A 440 8.33 -22.74 -0.58
N ILE A 441 8.72 -23.97 -0.89
CA ILE A 441 7.80 -25.13 -0.91
C ILE A 441 7.32 -25.47 0.50
N TYR A 442 8.21 -25.45 1.50
CA TYR A 442 7.85 -25.63 2.90
C TYR A 442 6.84 -24.57 3.36
N ALA A 443 7.14 -23.29 3.13
CA ALA A 443 6.27 -22.18 3.53
C ALA A 443 4.88 -22.28 2.88
N LYS A 444 4.83 -22.56 1.57
CA LYS A 444 3.58 -22.63 0.81
C LYS A 444 2.72 -23.85 1.14
N HIS A 445 3.32 -25.03 1.24
CA HIS A 445 2.57 -26.30 1.32
C HIS A 445 2.46 -26.86 2.74
N VAL A 446 3.48 -26.66 3.59
CA VAL A 446 3.45 -27.14 4.98
C VAL A 446 2.86 -26.08 5.90
N LEU A 447 3.38 -24.85 5.86
CA LEU A 447 2.86 -23.74 6.66
C LEU A 447 1.58 -23.11 6.06
N ARG A 448 1.26 -23.41 4.79
CA ARG A 448 0.11 -22.89 4.03
C ARG A 448 0.08 -21.37 3.95
N LEU A 449 1.26 -20.76 3.97
CA LEU A 449 1.41 -19.31 3.81
C LEU A 449 1.39 -18.95 2.33
N ARG A 450 0.66 -17.90 2.00
CA ARG A 450 0.61 -17.32 0.66
C ARG A 450 0.73 -15.80 0.78
N PRO A 451 1.38 -15.13 -0.17
CA PRO A 451 1.31 -13.68 -0.26
C PRO A 451 -0.14 -13.23 -0.31
N LEU A 452 -0.43 -12.10 0.31
CA LEU A 452 -1.75 -11.48 0.18
C LEU A 452 -1.84 -10.86 -1.22
N ASP A 453 -2.88 -11.23 -1.98
CA ASP A 453 -3.12 -10.64 -3.29
C ASP A 453 -3.35 -9.14 -3.16
N SER A 454 -2.74 -8.36 -4.06
CA SER A 454 -2.88 -6.90 -4.05
C SER A 454 -4.35 -6.50 -4.23
N LEU A 455 -4.80 -5.51 -3.45
CA LEU A 455 -6.11 -4.90 -3.63
C LEU A 455 -6.16 -4.07 -4.91
N GLU A 456 -5.12 -3.28 -5.14
CA GLU A 456 -4.97 -2.56 -6.41
C GLU A 456 -4.45 -3.53 -7.48
N LYS A 457 -5.35 -3.93 -8.36
CA LYS A 457 -4.95 -4.67 -9.55
C LYS A 457 -4.18 -3.71 -10.46
N THR A 458 -2.98 -4.08 -10.79
CA THR A 458 -2.14 -3.33 -11.72
C THR A 458 -1.85 -4.20 -12.95
N PRO A 459 -1.49 -3.61 -14.09
CA PRO A 459 -1.10 -4.36 -15.28
C PRO A 459 0.26 -5.05 -15.05
N ASP A 460 0.26 -6.11 -14.26
CA ASP A 460 1.43 -6.87 -13.89
C ASP A 460 1.86 -7.91 -14.95
N PRO A 461 3.05 -8.50 -14.83
CA PRO A 461 3.52 -9.54 -15.75
C PRO A 461 2.65 -10.80 -15.78
N LEU A 462 1.98 -11.15 -14.67
CA LEU A 462 1.13 -12.33 -14.58
C LEU A 462 -0.15 -12.15 -15.39
N LEU A 463 -0.86 -11.03 -15.22
CA LEU A 463 -2.03 -10.69 -16.03
C LEU A 463 -1.68 -10.65 -17.51
N ARG A 464 -0.54 -10.04 -17.85
CA ARG A 464 -0.06 -10.02 -19.25
C ARG A 464 0.17 -11.44 -19.80
N GLY A 465 0.73 -12.32 -18.99
CA GLY A 465 0.92 -13.73 -19.34
C GLY A 465 -0.42 -14.39 -19.67
N ILE A 466 -1.38 -14.31 -18.77
CA ILE A 466 -2.72 -14.91 -18.92
C ILE A 466 -3.40 -14.43 -20.19
N VAL A 467 -3.44 -13.12 -20.43
CA VAL A 467 -4.12 -12.53 -21.61
C VAL A 467 -3.41 -12.94 -22.91
N ILE A 468 -2.08 -12.98 -22.94
CA ILE A 468 -1.35 -13.39 -24.15
C ILE A 468 -1.57 -14.88 -24.44
N HIS A 469 -1.55 -15.77 -23.45
CA HIS A 469 -1.86 -17.19 -23.64
C HIS A 469 -3.27 -17.37 -24.19
N ASP A 470 -4.27 -16.69 -23.67
CA ASP A 470 -5.65 -16.74 -24.17
C ASP A 470 -5.79 -16.22 -25.62
N ILE A 471 -5.06 -15.15 -25.97
CA ILE A 471 -4.99 -14.66 -27.36
C ILE A 471 -4.41 -15.71 -28.29
N LEU A 472 -3.28 -16.33 -27.92
CA LEU A 472 -2.60 -17.33 -28.75
C LEU A 472 -3.42 -18.61 -28.89
N GLU A 473 -3.99 -19.10 -27.80
CA GLU A 473 -4.89 -20.25 -27.83
C GLU A 473 -6.09 -19.97 -28.73
N THR A 474 -6.75 -18.83 -28.57
CA THR A 474 -7.91 -18.44 -29.38
C THR A 474 -7.54 -18.36 -30.85
N PHE A 475 -6.39 -17.73 -31.19
CA PHE A 475 -5.91 -17.67 -32.56
C PHE A 475 -5.63 -19.05 -33.15
N CYS A 476 -4.89 -19.90 -32.43
CA CYS A 476 -4.56 -21.25 -32.91
C CYS A 476 -5.82 -22.12 -33.09
N ARG A 477 -6.80 -22.02 -32.26
CA ARG A 477 -8.10 -22.71 -32.41
C ARG A 477 -8.90 -22.22 -33.63
N VAL A 478 -8.88 -20.91 -33.91
CA VAL A 478 -9.52 -20.32 -35.11
C VAL A 478 -8.83 -20.81 -36.36
N VAL A 479 -7.50 -20.86 -36.38
CA VAL A 479 -6.71 -21.39 -37.53
C VAL A 479 -6.88 -22.90 -37.70
N GLN A 480 -6.99 -23.67 -36.58
CA GLN A 480 -7.26 -25.12 -36.65
C GLN A 480 -8.63 -25.39 -37.30
N ALA A 481 -9.65 -24.58 -36.98
CA ALA A 481 -11.00 -24.72 -37.56
C ALA A 481 -11.04 -24.33 -39.03
N ASP A 482 -10.30 -23.29 -39.45
CA ASP A 482 -10.17 -22.84 -40.83
C ASP A 482 -8.74 -22.30 -41.11
N PRO A 483 -7.88 -23.07 -41.81
CA PRO A 483 -6.54 -22.63 -42.15
C PRO A 483 -6.49 -21.32 -42.95
N GLY A 484 -7.57 -20.91 -43.61
CA GLY A 484 -7.66 -19.61 -44.29
C GLY A 484 -7.58 -18.40 -43.36
N HIS A 485 -7.74 -18.62 -42.08
CA HIS A 485 -7.58 -17.58 -41.02
C HIS A 485 -6.14 -17.40 -40.56
N LEU A 486 -5.18 -18.13 -41.10
CA LEU A 486 -3.75 -17.95 -40.74
C LEU A 486 -3.22 -16.61 -41.28
N SER A 487 -3.47 -15.54 -40.57
CA SER A 487 -3.04 -14.21 -40.97
C SER A 487 -2.78 -13.30 -39.76
N THR A 488 -1.82 -12.40 -39.92
CA THR A 488 -1.52 -11.34 -38.92
C THR A 488 -2.74 -10.50 -38.58
N ARG A 489 -3.59 -10.21 -39.56
CA ARG A 489 -4.80 -9.42 -39.35
C ARG A 489 -5.73 -10.10 -38.35
N ILE A 490 -6.07 -11.37 -38.54
CA ILE A 490 -6.96 -12.14 -37.64
C ILE A 490 -6.36 -12.20 -36.24
N MET A 491 -5.04 -12.43 -36.12
CA MET A 491 -4.38 -12.41 -34.79
C MET A 491 -4.52 -11.06 -34.09
N LEU A 492 -4.37 -9.95 -34.83
CA LEU A 492 -4.50 -8.61 -34.28
C LEU A 492 -5.94 -8.24 -33.90
N ASP A 493 -6.92 -8.68 -34.70
CA ASP A 493 -8.36 -8.49 -34.40
C ASP A 493 -8.73 -9.23 -33.09
N ILE A 494 -8.34 -10.50 -32.96
CA ILE A 494 -8.52 -11.29 -31.71
C ILE A 494 -7.83 -10.59 -30.53
N SER A 495 -6.61 -10.09 -30.75
CA SER A 495 -5.85 -9.39 -29.70
C SER A 495 -6.58 -8.12 -29.22
N ALA A 496 -7.15 -7.34 -30.15
CA ALA A 496 -7.90 -6.13 -29.81
C ALA A 496 -9.13 -6.47 -28.94
N ASP A 497 -9.89 -7.49 -29.34
CA ASP A 497 -11.10 -7.91 -28.65
C ASP A 497 -10.79 -8.44 -27.24
N LYS A 498 -9.80 -9.33 -27.09
CA LYS A 498 -9.40 -9.88 -25.79
C LYS A 498 -8.85 -8.82 -24.85
N LEU A 499 -7.98 -7.94 -25.36
CA LEU A 499 -7.47 -6.80 -24.58
C LEU A 499 -8.58 -5.86 -24.14
N GLN A 500 -9.60 -5.62 -24.95
CA GLN A 500 -10.75 -4.80 -24.58
C GLN A 500 -11.56 -5.44 -23.46
N GLN A 501 -11.70 -6.77 -23.45
CA GLN A 501 -12.46 -7.52 -22.45
C GLN A 501 -11.71 -7.62 -21.10
N ASP A 502 -10.41 -7.96 -21.13
CA ASP A 502 -9.69 -8.42 -19.94
C ASP A 502 -8.76 -7.36 -19.33
N VAL A 503 -8.49 -6.27 -20.03
CA VAL A 503 -7.56 -5.22 -19.58
C VAL A 503 -8.28 -3.88 -19.42
N PRO A 504 -8.63 -3.47 -18.20
CA PRO A 504 -9.44 -2.27 -17.99
C PRO A 504 -8.72 -0.95 -18.31
N TRP A 505 -7.38 -0.91 -18.29
CA TRP A 505 -6.58 0.30 -18.47
C TRP A 505 -6.31 0.60 -19.95
N ALA A 506 -6.87 1.68 -20.50
CA ALA A 506 -6.75 2.05 -21.92
C ALA A 506 -5.28 2.20 -22.40
N ALA A 507 -4.43 2.86 -21.60
CA ALA A 507 -3.01 3.01 -21.94
C ALA A 507 -2.27 1.66 -21.97
N THR A 508 -2.62 0.75 -21.07
CA THR A 508 -2.04 -0.60 -21.03
C THR A 508 -2.49 -1.43 -22.23
N ARG A 509 -3.78 -1.36 -22.61
CA ARG A 509 -4.28 -2.01 -23.83
C ARG A 509 -3.49 -1.57 -25.05
N ALA A 510 -3.33 -0.27 -25.24
CA ALA A 510 -2.57 0.28 -26.37
C ALA A 510 -1.11 -0.22 -26.37
N LEU A 511 -0.46 -0.22 -25.21
CA LEU A 511 0.91 -0.68 -25.05
C LEU A 511 1.06 -2.19 -25.35
N TRP A 512 0.17 -3.02 -24.81
CA TRP A 512 0.23 -4.48 -25.00
C TRP A 512 -0.13 -4.85 -26.44
N TYR A 513 -1.14 -4.21 -27.02
CA TYR A 513 -1.47 -4.37 -28.45
C TYR A 513 -0.27 -4.04 -29.35
N ALA A 514 0.41 -2.92 -29.13
CA ALA A 514 1.59 -2.55 -29.90
C ALA A 514 2.76 -3.55 -29.74
N ARG A 515 2.88 -4.20 -28.58
CA ARG A 515 3.86 -5.27 -28.36
C ARG A 515 3.51 -6.53 -29.13
N ILE A 516 2.25 -6.95 -29.11
CA ILE A 516 1.76 -8.11 -29.87
C ILE A 516 1.93 -7.85 -31.37
N ALA A 517 1.54 -6.67 -31.86
CA ALA A 517 1.66 -6.30 -33.26
C ALA A 517 3.10 -6.39 -33.80
N ARG A 518 4.11 -6.08 -32.98
CA ARG A 518 5.53 -6.21 -33.38
C ARG A 518 5.98 -7.65 -33.56
N THR A 519 5.35 -8.62 -32.92
CA THR A 519 5.74 -10.04 -32.96
C THR A 519 4.78 -10.88 -33.79
N ALA A 520 3.65 -10.32 -34.23
CA ALA A 520 2.56 -11.03 -34.87
C ALA A 520 2.99 -11.67 -36.20
N ASP A 521 3.68 -10.95 -37.08
CA ASP A 521 4.16 -11.52 -38.36
C ASP A 521 5.11 -12.70 -38.14
N TRP A 522 6.03 -12.58 -37.18
CA TRP A 522 6.95 -13.64 -36.80
C TRP A 522 6.21 -14.86 -36.25
N PHE A 523 5.22 -14.64 -35.39
CA PHE A 523 4.43 -15.74 -34.81
C PHE A 523 3.61 -16.46 -35.88
N VAL A 524 2.92 -15.72 -36.75
CA VAL A 524 2.07 -16.27 -37.82
C VAL A 524 2.91 -17.04 -38.84
N SER A 525 4.09 -16.51 -39.20
CA SER A 525 5.02 -17.26 -40.07
C SER A 525 5.49 -18.56 -39.42
N GLY A 526 5.89 -18.52 -38.16
CA GLY A 526 6.27 -19.73 -37.44
C GLY A 526 5.10 -20.70 -37.23
N GLU A 527 3.85 -20.20 -37.17
CA GLU A 527 2.66 -21.05 -37.08
C GLU A 527 2.43 -21.81 -38.40
N ALA A 528 2.67 -21.17 -39.54
CA ALA A 528 2.64 -21.87 -40.84
C ALA A 528 3.63 -23.04 -40.86
N ASP A 529 4.86 -22.84 -40.38
CA ASP A 529 5.88 -23.87 -40.29
C ASP A 529 5.47 -25.02 -39.36
N ARG A 530 4.90 -24.70 -38.21
CA ARG A 530 4.42 -25.71 -37.25
C ARG A 530 3.27 -26.55 -37.81
N LEU A 531 2.30 -25.92 -38.47
CA LEU A 531 1.16 -26.61 -39.09
C LEU A 531 1.59 -27.49 -40.27
N ALA A 532 2.68 -27.15 -40.98
CA ALA A 532 3.27 -27.99 -42.00
C ALA A 532 3.95 -29.24 -41.41
N LEU A 533 4.43 -29.18 -40.17
CA LEU A 533 5.14 -30.25 -39.48
C LEU A 533 4.20 -31.19 -38.70
N ALA A 534 3.24 -30.64 -37.99
CA ALA A 534 2.34 -31.38 -37.10
C ALA A 534 0.99 -30.67 -37.01
N GLN A 535 -0.05 -31.41 -36.59
CA GLN A 535 -1.39 -30.84 -36.38
C GLN A 535 -1.69 -30.67 -34.90
N PRO A 536 -2.24 -29.51 -34.46
CA PRO A 536 -2.66 -29.33 -33.11
C PRO A 536 -3.73 -30.34 -32.71
N VAL A 537 -3.54 -31.03 -31.58
CA VAL A 537 -4.51 -31.99 -31.05
C VAL A 537 -5.08 -31.54 -29.70
N GLU A 538 -4.25 -30.91 -28.89
CA GLU A 538 -4.66 -30.47 -27.55
C GLU A 538 -4.16 -29.05 -27.24
N PHE A 539 -5.01 -28.25 -26.55
CA PHE A 539 -4.67 -26.94 -26.02
C PHE A 539 -5.04 -26.89 -24.54
N GLU A 540 -4.17 -26.29 -23.70
CA GLU A 540 -4.40 -26.11 -22.29
C GLU A 540 -4.72 -27.44 -21.55
N VAL A 541 -4.14 -28.55 -22.06
CA VAL A 541 -4.43 -29.90 -21.58
C VAL A 541 -3.72 -30.20 -20.27
N LYS A 542 -4.47 -30.80 -19.35
CA LYS A 542 -3.96 -31.20 -18.03
C LYS A 542 -3.30 -32.56 -18.09
N ALA A 543 -2.27 -32.70 -17.26
CA ALA A 543 -1.60 -33.97 -17.00
C ALA A 543 -1.45 -34.25 -15.50
N ARG A 544 -1.50 -35.53 -15.17
CA ARG A 544 -1.28 -36.00 -13.79
C ARG A 544 -0.55 -37.32 -13.79
N ALA A 545 0.70 -37.29 -13.38
CA ALA A 545 1.53 -38.46 -13.15
C ALA A 545 1.56 -38.84 -11.67
N THR A 546 1.61 -40.13 -11.36
CA THR A 546 1.67 -40.62 -9.98
C THR A 546 2.87 -41.52 -9.75
N LEU A 547 3.71 -41.15 -8.79
CA LEU A 547 4.76 -41.99 -8.26
C LEU A 547 4.18 -42.86 -7.13
N ALA A 548 3.65 -44.04 -7.49
CA ALA A 548 2.87 -44.88 -6.59
C ALA A 548 3.66 -45.35 -5.35
N ASP A 549 4.95 -45.67 -5.53
CA ASP A 549 5.87 -46.08 -4.49
C ASP A 549 6.19 -44.97 -3.46
N LEU A 550 6.07 -43.70 -3.87
CA LEU A 550 6.29 -42.54 -3.00
C LEU A 550 4.99 -41.88 -2.53
N GLY A 551 3.83 -42.34 -3.04
CA GLY A 551 2.54 -41.69 -2.75
C GLY A 551 2.49 -40.20 -3.17
N PHE A 552 3.16 -39.87 -4.27
CA PHE A 552 3.32 -38.49 -4.76
C PHE A 552 2.77 -38.33 -6.17
N SER A 553 2.18 -37.15 -6.47
CA SER A 553 1.66 -36.79 -7.79
C SER A 553 2.35 -35.55 -8.34
N LEU A 554 2.70 -35.59 -9.63
CA LEU A 554 3.12 -34.41 -10.38
C LEU A 554 1.97 -33.96 -11.30
N THR A 555 1.70 -32.67 -11.35
CA THR A 555 0.68 -32.10 -12.25
C THR A 555 1.33 -31.16 -13.25
N ALA A 556 0.82 -31.16 -14.47
CA ALA A 556 1.20 -30.24 -15.54
C ALA A 556 -0.04 -29.72 -16.27
N LYS A 557 0.16 -28.68 -17.03
CA LYS A 557 -0.81 -28.13 -17.99
C LYS A 557 -0.01 -27.63 -19.19
N ALA A 558 -0.02 -28.39 -20.27
CA ALA A 558 0.67 -27.99 -21.50
C ALA A 558 -0.17 -26.96 -22.25
N ASP A 559 0.46 -25.88 -22.71
CA ASP A 559 -0.22 -24.85 -23.50
C ASP A 559 -0.74 -25.40 -24.83
N ARG A 560 0.08 -26.26 -25.48
CA ARG A 560 -0.29 -26.89 -26.75
C ARG A 560 0.51 -28.17 -27.01
N ILE A 561 -0.16 -29.18 -27.56
CA ILE A 561 0.44 -30.42 -28.05
C ILE A 561 -0.03 -30.65 -29.48
N ASP A 562 0.93 -30.85 -30.43
CA ASP A 562 0.68 -31.18 -31.80
C ASP A 562 1.17 -32.62 -32.08
N LEU A 563 0.50 -33.33 -32.98
CA LEU A 563 0.92 -34.65 -33.47
C LEU A 563 1.33 -34.59 -34.93
N ALA A 564 2.52 -35.10 -35.22
CA ALA A 564 3.00 -35.29 -36.59
C ALA A 564 2.40 -36.55 -37.23
N ALA A 565 2.50 -36.66 -38.53
CA ALA A 565 1.97 -37.80 -39.29
C ALA A 565 2.65 -39.14 -38.91
N ASP A 566 3.84 -39.11 -38.34
CA ASP A 566 4.56 -40.29 -37.82
C ASP A 566 4.18 -40.66 -36.39
N GLY A 567 3.21 -39.95 -35.80
CA GLY A 567 2.69 -40.17 -34.47
C GLY A 567 3.53 -39.56 -33.33
N ARG A 568 4.61 -38.82 -33.62
CA ARG A 568 5.38 -38.12 -32.58
C ARG A 568 4.75 -36.80 -32.20
N ALA A 569 4.88 -36.44 -30.91
CA ALA A 569 4.36 -35.21 -30.35
C ALA A 569 5.37 -34.06 -30.40
N TYR A 570 4.84 -32.86 -30.57
CA TYR A 570 5.54 -31.58 -30.36
C TYR A 570 4.82 -30.85 -29.24
N ILE A 571 5.54 -30.44 -28.20
CA ILE A 571 4.99 -29.73 -27.05
C ILE A 571 5.44 -28.27 -27.10
N TYR A 572 4.52 -27.33 -27.01
CA TYR A 572 4.81 -25.90 -27.03
C TYR A 572 4.36 -25.23 -25.72
N ASP A 573 5.22 -24.32 -25.23
CA ASP A 573 4.93 -23.45 -24.09
C ASP A 573 5.25 -22.00 -24.46
N TYR A 574 4.29 -21.10 -24.22
CA TYR A 574 4.40 -19.70 -24.59
C TYR A 574 4.97 -18.88 -23.45
N LYS A 575 5.98 -18.04 -23.73
CA LYS A 575 6.57 -17.12 -22.74
C LYS A 575 6.46 -15.68 -23.22
N THR A 576 5.95 -14.80 -22.36
CA THR A 576 5.85 -13.35 -22.65
C THR A 576 7.19 -12.61 -22.54
N GLY A 577 8.25 -13.29 -22.13
CA GLY A 577 9.61 -12.82 -21.99
C GLY A 577 10.62 -13.69 -22.71
N LEU A 578 11.86 -13.69 -22.25
CA LEU A 578 12.88 -14.62 -22.73
C LEU A 578 12.61 -16.02 -22.16
N PRO A 579 12.61 -17.07 -23.00
CA PRO A 579 12.56 -18.45 -22.55
C PRO A 579 13.79 -18.81 -21.72
N PRO A 580 13.69 -19.85 -20.87
CA PRO A 580 14.86 -20.40 -20.17
C PRO A 580 15.86 -20.96 -21.18
N SER A 581 17.15 -20.65 -20.99
CA SER A 581 18.23 -21.20 -21.81
C SER A 581 18.34 -22.72 -21.65
N PRO A 582 18.94 -23.46 -22.63
CA PRO A 582 19.16 -24.90 -22.47
C PRO A 582 19.90 -25.29 -21.18
N SER A 583 20.85 -24.46 -20.75
CA SER A 583 21.55 -24.66 -19.47
C SER A 583 20.62 -24.50 -18.26
N GLU A 584 19.73 -23.48 -18.27
CA GLU A 584 18.74 -23.34 -17.20
C GLU A 584 17.75 -24.48 -17.16
N GLN A 585 17.32 -24.97 -18.32
CA GLN A 585 16.44 -26.14 -18.43
C GLN A 585 17.13 -27.41 -17.89
N ARG A 586 18.41 -27.59 -18.22
CA ARG A 586 19.17 -28.75 -17.74
C ARG A 586 19.30 -28.82 -16.22
N TYR A 587 19.51 -27.68 -15.54
CA TYR A 587 19.81 -27.70 -14.11
C TYR A 587 18.66 -27.25 -13.20
N PHE A 588 17.73 -26.45 -13.72
CA PHE A 588 16.75 -25.77 -12.86
C PHE A 588 15.32 -25.80 -13.37
N ASP A 589 15.10 -25.38 -14.61
CA ASP A 589 13.77 -25.23 -15.21
C ASP A 589 13.40 -26.51 -15.96
N LYS A 590 12.83 -27.46 -15.25
CA LYS A 590 12.51 -28.76 -15.77
C LYS A 590 11.11 -28.87 -16.40
N GLN A 591 10.40 -27.75 -16.64
CA GLN A 591 8.99 -27.74 -17.05
C GLN A 591 8.78 -28.61 -18.30
N LEU A 592 9.33 -28.19 -19.46
CA LEU A 592 9.12 -28.92 -20.72
C LEU A 592 9.75 -30.32 -20.72
N LEU A 593 10.87 -30.50 -20.03
CA LEU A 593 11.51 -31.82 -19.90
C LEU A 593 10.61 -32.81 -19.15
N LEU A 594 9.94 -32.35 -18.07
CA LEU A 594 8.97 -33.15 -17.32
C LEU A 594 7.66 -33.36 -18.09
N GLU A 595 7.19 -32.36 -18.81
CA GLU A 595 6.02 -32.49 -19.68
C GLU A 595 6.28 -33.50 -20.80
N ALA A 596 7.48 -33.53 -21.39
CA ALA A 596 7.88 -34.55 -22.37
C ALA A 596 7.87 -35.96 -21.76
N ALA A 597 8.42 -36.11 -20.54
CA ALA A 597 8.38 -37.39 -19.84
C ALA A 597 6.94 -37.85 -19.50
N MET A 598 6.07 -36.91 -19.09
CA MET A 598 4.66 -37.20 -18.84
C MET A 598 3.89 -37.57 -20.11
N ALA A 599 4.23 -36.98 -21.27
CA ALA A 599 3.63 -37.36 -22.56
C ALA A 599 4.02 -38.78 -22.97
N GLU A 600 5.30 -39.14 -22.80
CA GLU A 600 5.76 -40.52 -23.12
C GLU A 600 5.16 -41.55 -22.16
N ASN A 601 4.87 -41.19 -20.90
CA ASN A 601 4.18 -42.05 -19.97
C ASN A 601 2.65 -42.15 -20.21
N GLY A 602 2.07 -41.24 -21.01
CA GLY A 602 0.62 -41.18 -21.24
C GLY A 602 -0.17 -40.52 -20.12
N ASP A 603 0.43 -39.58 -19.40
CA ASP A 603 -0.17 -38.91 -18.24
C ASP A 603 -1.07 -37.72 -18.60
N PHE A 604 -1.11 -37.28 -19.89
CA PHE A 604 -2.01 -36.22 -20.36
C PHE A 604 -3.42 -36.72 -20.60
N GLU A 605 -4.41 -35.95 -20.18
CA GLU A 605 -5.84 -36.27 -20.38
C GLU A 605 -6.16 -36.36 -21.87
N GLY A 606 -6.78 -37.49 -22.30
CA GLY A 606 -7.18 -37.69 -23.69
C GLY A 606 -6.04 -38.10 -24.66
N LEU A 607 -4.79 -38.02 -24.23
CA LEU A 607 -3.62 -38.42 -25.04
C LEU A 607 -2.98 -39.67 -24.43
N GLY A 608 -2.90 -40.74 -25.20
CA GLY A 608 -2.17 -41.95 -24.77
C GLY A 608 -0.66 -41.71 -24.75
N PRO A 609 0.15 -42.76 -24.40
CA PRO A 609 1.61 -42.68 -24.49
C PRO A 609 2.07 -42.31 -25.89
N VAL A 610 2.86 -41.23 -26.00
CA VAL A 610 3.33 -40.72 -27.28
C VAL A 610 4.80 -40.26 -27.18
N SER A 611 5.63 -40.70 -28.13
CA SER A 611 7.02 -40.26 -28.20
C SER A 611 7.11 -38.78 -28.56
N VAL A 612 7.92 -38.02 -27.84
CA VAL A 612 8.10 -36.59 -28.05
C VAL A 612 9.27 -36.35 -29.02
N ALA A 613 8.96 -35.67 -30.11
CA ALA A 613 9.98 -35.25 -31.08
C ALA A 613 10.76 -34.04 -30.60
N GLU A 614 10.02 -33.00 -30.16
CA GLU A 614 10.57 -31.78 -29.64
C GLU A 614 9.63 -31.16 -28.59
N ALA A 615 10.21 -30.47 -27.64
CA ALA A 615 9.50 -29.61 -26.70
C ALA A 615 10.10 -28.19 -26.75
N ILE A 616 9.28 -27.17 -27.04
CA ILE A 616 9.77 -25.88 -27.55
C ILE A 616 9.12 -24.74 -26.75
N TYR A 617 9.94 -23.88 -26.20
CA TYR A 617 9.50 -22.56 -25.68
C TYR A 617 9.40 -21.56 -26.82
N ILE A 618 8.27 -20.87 -26.93
CA ILE A 618 8.04 -19.76 -27.87
C ILE A 618 8.01 -18.45 -27.07
N GLY A 619 9.11 -17.69 -27.15
CA GLY A 619 9.28 -16.42 -26.46
C GLY A 619 8.79 -15.24 -27.28
N LEU A 620 7.81 -14.48 -26.74
CA LEU A 620 7.21 -13.28 -27.36
C LEU A 620 7.72 -11.99 -26.72
N GLY A 621 8.99 -11.96 -26.34
CA GLY A 621 9.67 -10.79 -25.83
C GLY A 621 9.90 -9.70 -26.88
N SER A 622 10.74 -8.70 -26.58
CA SER A 622 11.11 -7.64 -27.52
C SER A 622 11.80 -8.15 -28.79
N LYS A 623 12.50 -9.27 -28.66
CA LYS A 623 13.06 -10.07 -29.76
C LYS A 623 12.46 -11.46 -29.63
N PRO A 624 11.52 -11.85 -30.50
CA PRO A 624 10.91 -13.16 -30.42
C PRO A 624 11.94 -14.24 -30.74
N VAL A 625 11.84 -15.38 -30.05
CA VAL A 625 12.78 -16.49 -30.18
C VAL A 625 12.11 -17.80 -29.80
N THR A 626 12.51 -18.88 -30.45
CA THR A 626 12.20 -20.26 -30.06
C THR A 626 13.39 -20.88 -29.37
N THR A 627 13.14 -21.67 -28.32
CA THR A 627 14.19 -22.39 -27.57
C THR A 627 13.72 -23.81 -27.33
N ALA A 628 14.37 -24.79 -27.97
CA ALA A 628 14.05 -26.18 -27.75
C ALA A 628 14.58 -26.69 -26.39
N ALA A 629 13.85 -27.58 -25.77
CA ALA A 629 14.34 -28.35 -24.64
C ALA A 629 15.42 -29.34 -25.12
N PRO A 630 16.50 -29.56 -24.33
CA PRO A 630 17.61 -30.42 -24.73
C PRO A 630 17.29 -31.91 -24.54
N LEU A 631 16.30 -32.45 -25.27
CA LEU A 631 15.83 -33.83 -25.13
C LEU A 631 16.88 -34.87 -25.49
N ASP A 632 17.81 -34.55 -26.38
CA ASP A 632 18.91 -35.42 -26.75
C ASP A 632 19.92 -35.61 -25.61
N ASP A 633 20.18 -34.53 -24.86
CA ASP A 633 21.10 -34.56 -23.70
C ASP A 633 20.40 -35.00 -22.42
N GLU A 634 19.09 -34.76 -22.28
CA GLU A 634 18.23 -35.03 -21.17
C GLU A 634 17.01 -35.85 -21.64
N PRO A 635 17.17 -37.13 -21.99
CA PRO A 635 16.06 -37.95 -22.48
C PRO A 635 14.92 -38.04 -21.42
N PRO A 636 13.66 -38.08 -21.87
CA PRO A 636 12.48 -38.08 -20.98
C PRO A 636 12.55 -39.12 -19.86
N MET A 637 13.00 -40.33 -20.14
CA MET A 637 13.16 -41.38 -19.13
C MET A 637 14.19 -41.01 -18.04
N GLN A 638 15.33 -40.42 -18.43
CA GLN A 638 16.37 -40.01 -17.47
C GLN A 638 15.87 -38.82 -16.60
N VAL A 639 15.14 -37.90 -17.21
CA VAL A 639 14.51 -36.77 -16.50
C VAL A 639 13.50 -37.30 -15.46
N TRP A 640 12.73 -38.31 -15.85
CA TRP A 640 11.76 -38.93 -14.94
C TRP A 640 12.44 -39.65 -13.76
N GLU A 641 13.52 -40.41 -14.03
CA GLU A 641 14.33 -41.06 -12.96
C GLU A 641 14.95 -40.01 -12.02
N ALA A 642 15.50 -38.93 -12.55
CA ALA A 642 16.06 -37.84 -11.75
C ALA A 642 14.99 -37.13 -10.91
N PHE A 643 13.79 -36.93 -11.46
CA PHE A 643 12.64 -36.40 -10.74
C PHE A 643 12.23 -37.36 -9.61
N HIS A 644 12.10 -38.65 -9.89
CA HIS A 644 11.79 -39.66 -8.88
C HIS A 644 12.81 -39.61 -7.73
N ALA A 645 14.12 -39.61 -8.06
CA ALA A 645 15.19 -39.49 -7.08
C ALA A 645 15.10 -38.20 -6.25
N LEU A 646 14.76 -37.05 -6.86
CA LEU A 646 14.55 -35.80 -6.16
C LEU A 646 13.40 -35.90 -5.14
N ILE A 647 12.25 -36.43 -5.54
CA ILE A 647 11.10 -36.58 -4.62
C ILE A 647 11.42 -37.57 -3.51
N LYS A 648 12.08 -38.68 -3.84
CA LYS A 648 12.54 -39.67 -2.84
C LYS A 648 13.47 -39.06 -1.81
N ALA A 649 14.39 -38.16 -2.23
CA ALA A 649 15.25 -37.44 -1.28
C ALA A 649 14.43 -36.57 -0.30
N TYR A 650 13.34 -35.96 -0.76
CA TYR A 650 12.43 -35.20 0.12
C TYR A 650 11.43 -36.05 0.90
N GLN A 651 11.45 -37.38 0.75
CA GLN A 651 10.79 -38.34 1.65
C GLN A 651 11.70 -38.77 2.80
N ASP A 652 13.01 -38.49 2.76
CA ASP A 652 13.91 -38.74 3.88
C ASP A 652 13.62 -37.76 5.03
N PRO A 653 13.31 -38.23 6.25
CA PRO A 653 13.10 -37.36 7.41
C PRO A 653 14.26 -36.41 7.68
N ALA A 654 15.49 -36.81 7.36
CA ALA A 654 16.68 -35.98 7.55
C ALA A 654 16.82 -34.84 6.53
N GLN A 655 16.09 -34.89 5.41
CA GLN A 655 16.15 -33.86 4.40
C GLN A 655 15.41 -32.58 4.85
N GLY A 656 16.15 -31.48 4.99
CA GLY A 656 15.60 -30.15 5.27
C GLY A 656 15.25 -29.36 4.02
N TYR A 657 14.30 -28.45 4.16
CA TYR A 657 13.88 -27.49 3.12
C TYR A 657 14.74 -26.21 3.20
N THR A 658 15.94 -26.26 2.63
CA THR A 658 16.92 -25.18 2.70
C THR A 658 16.44 -23.90 2.01
N ALA A 659 16.55 -22.76 2.69
CA ALA A 659 16.25 -21.46 2.10
C ALA A 659 17.34 -21.05 1.07
N ARG A 660 16.89 -20.53 -0.08
CA ARG A 660 17.73 -19.97 -1.16
C ARG A 660 18.89 -20.89 -1.56
N ARG A 661 18.58 -22.16 -1.81
CA ARG A 661 19.59 -23.23 -2.07
C ARG A 661 20.42 -22.94 -3.33
N ALA A 662 19.77 -22.51 -4.42
CA ALA A 662 20.39 -22.28 -5.72
C ALA A 662 19.69 -21.16 -6.49
N MET A 663 19.54 -19.99 -5.85
CA MET A 663 18.93 -18.81 -6.49
C MET A 663 19.79 -18.32 -7.64
N GLN A 664 19.16 -17.71 -8.61
CA GLN A 664 19.81 -17.17 -9.80
C GLN A 664 20.75 -15.99 -9.46
N SER A 665 20.37 -15.23 -8.46
CA SER A 665 21.11 -14.11 -7.91
C SER A 665 20.66 -13.85 -6.48
N ASP A 666 21.54 -13.32 -5.64
CA ASP A 666 21.19 -12.88 -4.27
C ASP A 666 20.14 -11.76 -4.28
N LYS A 667 20.06 -11.01 -5.37
CA LYS A 667 19.06 -9.93 -5.56
C LYS A 667 17.71 -10.44 -6.04
N THR A 668 17.58 -11.71 -6.45
CA THR A 668 16.28 -12.28 -6.86
C THR A 668 15.38 -12.39 -5.63
N PRO A 669 14.25 -11.67 -5.54
CA PRO A 669 13.39 -11.73 -4.37
C PRO A 669 12.67 -13.07 -4.28
N SER A 670 12.43 -13.54 -3.06
CA SER A 670 11.50 -14.64 -2.77
C SER A 670 10.39 -14.12 -1.84
N ASP A 671 9.16 -14.59 -2.07
CA ASP A 671 8.00 -14.21 -1.26
C ASP A 671 8.20 -14.51 0.25
N TYR A 672 9.15 -15.37 0.57
CA TYR A 672 9.40 -15.85 1.93
C TYR A 672 10.75 -15.41 2.51
N ASP A 673 11.43 -14.44 1.89
CA ASP A 673 12.72 -13.93 2.37
C ASP A 673 12.64 -13.39 3.80
N GLN A 674 11.59 -12.64 4.13
CA GLN A 674 11.39 -12.12 5.49
C GLN A 674 11.10 -13.23 6.50
N LEU A 675 10.32 -14.24 6.10
CA LEU A 675 10.04 -15.39 6.95
C LEU A 675 11.32 -16.21 7.22
N ALA A 676 12.16 -16.36 6.20
CA ALA A 676 13.47 -17.01 6.30
C ALA A 676 14.52 -16.13 6.99
N ARG A 677 14.20 -14.86 7.29
CA ARG A 677 15.12 -13.84 7.83
C ARG A 677 16.37 -13.67 6.96
N PHE A 678 16.19 -13.71 5.62
CA PHE A 678 17.25 -13.44 4.67
C PHE A 678 17.72 -11.97 4.82
N GLY A 679 19.06 -11.78 4.81
CA GLY A 679 19.69 -10.51 5.16
C GLY A 679 20.33 -10.52 6.56
N GLU A 680 19.93 -11.44 7.46
CA GLU A 680 20.66 -11.75 8.68
C GLU A 680 21.73 -12.85 8.46
N TRP A 681 21.58 -13.62 7.39
CA TRP A 681 22.53 -14.63 6.90
C TRP A 681 22.70 -14.46 5.38
N ASP A 682 23.76 -14.98 4.84
CA ASP A 682 24.01 -15.05 3.39
C ASP A 682 24.05 -16.52 2.90
N VAL A 683 24.02 -16.69 1.57
CA VAL A 683 23.92 -18.02 0.94
C VAL A 683 25.19 -18.88 1.12
N THR A 684 26.30 -18.29 1.55
CA THR A 684 27.56 -19.02 1.79
C THR A 684 27.56 -19.70 3.17
N ILE A 685 26.69 -19.25 4.09
CA ILE A 685 26.54 -19.85 5.41
C ILE A 685 25.86 -21.21 5.28
N PRO A 686 26.41 -22.28 5.86
CA PRO A 686 25.77 -23.59 5.89
C PRO A 686 24.37 -23.51 6.49
N ALA A 687 23.41 -24.18 5.86
CA ALA A 687 22.05 -24.21 6.38
C ALA A 687 21.96 -25.00 7.69
N THR A 688 21.22 -24.47 8.63
CA THR A 688 20.95 -25.13 9.91
C THR A 688 19.66 -25.93 9.81
N VAL A 689 19.82 -27.22 9.96
CA VAL A 689 18.68 -28.14 9.97
C VAL A 689 17.91 -27.99 11.28
N GLN A 690 16.59 -27.86 11.20
CA GLN A 690 15.72 -27.68 12.34
C GLN A 690 14.53 -28.66 12.26
N MET A 691 14.42 -29.55 13.24
CA MET A 691 13.24 -30.41 13.33
C MET A 691 12.00 -29.57 13.68
N VAL A 692 10.99 -29.64 12.85
CA VAL A 692 9.69 -29.01 13.09
C VAL A 692 8.79 -30.05 13.74
N LYS A 693 8.33 -29.76 14.96
CA LYS A 693 7.34 -30.62 15.64
C LYS A 693 5.96 -30.37 15.02
N PRO A 694 5.08 -31.42 14.99
CA PRO A 694 3.70 -31.26 14.48
C PRO A 694 2.89 -30.24 15.25
#